data_8b78fb3969806b28664f5150adfe9930
#
_entry.id   8b78fb3969806b28664f5150adfe9930
#
_cell.length_a   1.000
_cell.length_b   1.000
_cell.length_c   1.000
_cell.angle_alpha   90.00
_cell.angle_beta   90.00
_cell.angle_gamma   90.00
#
_symmetry.space_group_name_H-M   'P 1'
#
loop_
_entity.id
_entity.type
_entity.pdbx_description
1 polymer ?
#
loop_
_entity_poly.entity_id
_entity_poly.type
_entity_poly.pdbx_seq_one_letter_code
_entity_poly.pdbx_strand_id
1 'polypeptide(L)'
;MSARFCRSLLLPFLLLPLAPPALAQRTAGPPTQDPFGKRETVAPAIAIGSYRSHRYADGTLTIRSTDGGTLRVRPWATGVVRVEYFPAGQPVRPDSSVSVVQEPAAPMPNTKLEPYLNNVQPDGSLVRNQAGALVWPLVAGGTIPGTIVVQKNPLRVSYQRGGETVVAESGGAFRQLPAGQVPAGGTGVAFRLQPDEHLYGTGSRALPLDRRGRRLSLYNEAHYSYQNGEPTLNVSLPTVVSSRGYMLFFDHHTAGTLDLGATDKSTLEYRGEGLTNLGYFIIVGNSYAEILSRYTALTGRQPLPPRWGLGLIQSRFGYKTEQEMYQVAGRMRRAGFPLDGLVLDLYWFGGTKKQGDFRWVPENFPDPKRMMRRLDSAGVKTLLISEPYVMRTSRNDALVRQQGLVGRDLTNTAPYTVESFWAGPATLLDMFRPKARQWMWQQYDRLKQDGVGGWWSDLGEPENQPADMRYDLGPTRRIHNAYGQAWASILSENYARSYPQERLFNLARSGWAGMQRHSIFPWSGDINRSWSGFQAQVPIMLGMGLGGVGYMHSDAGGFCVGPVDSELYTRWLQMASLCPIMRPHGEGVPPEPYWYPEPYQGIVREAARLRYQLLPYLYTLAWENNQTGTPLARPMNYGASYLRQASGEEAAAGLSPDNATTAEWGAADWSWNTTASSEWGRQRLAARQQQAFTQQNTAALANVNDQYLLGPNLLVAPVLQPGQRRRNVVLPAGPWIDFYTNQTLPGGRTVGVAAPLARIPLLVRGGAFLPLAPYVPTTARYRTDTLRVRYYADPAVPTSSFALYDDDGKSGLVAQTGLYQLLAFQGKTSATQTDIRVSVRGKAYPNAPAWRSIELLIPRVAAAPTAVLLDGETVPATEWQYEAATRQLRLRFLLESKPVTVSVQGLRLNTAPLRDIAPEAATLEAPDNRTFGGSTTLRYSLTTPGTYPIRIRNAAGTLVRTLTAAGPQPAGTHSLPWNGLDAAGRPLPGGVYWAEMNGQHQRLVLLREQN
;
A
#
# COMPACT_ATOMS: atom_id res chain seq x y z
N MET A 1 64.29 45.50 25.24
CA MET A 1 65.43 45.08 26.10
C MET A 1 65.15 43.68 26.60
N SER A 2 65.98 42.74 26.20
CA SER A 2 66.33 41.39 26.74
C SER A 2 65.28 40.45 27.08
N ALA A 3 64.98 39.42 26.33
CA ALA A 3 65.70 38.15 26.16
C ALA A 3 66.07 37.43 27.48
N ARG A 4 65.47 36.28 27.72
CA ARG A 4 66.17 35.07 28.19
C ARG A 4 65.27 33.81 28.09
N PHE A 5 65.83 32.94 27.29
CA PHE A 5 65.71 31.48 27.22
C PHE A 5 65.30 30.75 28.51
N CYS A 6 64.41 29.74 28.38
CA CYS A 6 64.61 28.44 29.01
C CYS A 6 64.02 27.32 28.15
N ARG A 7 64.90 26.42 27.74
CA ARG A 7 64.61 25.13 27.12
C ARG A 7 64.00 24.18 28.16
N SER A 8 63.00 23.39 27.76
CA SER A 8 63.24 21.93 27.83
C SER A 8 61.89 21.18 27.74
N LEU A 9 62.00 20.08 27.02
CA LEU A 9 61.23 18.82 27.02
C LEU A 9 59.94 18.76 26.23
N LEU A 10 60.14 18.43 24.95
CA LEU A 10 59.17 17.74 24.09
C LEU A 10 58.96 16.32 24.65
N LEU A 11 57.70 16.03 25.09
CA LEU A 11 57.15 14.69 25.12
C LEU A 11 56.08 14.63 24.06
N PRO A 12 56.07 13.63 23.18
CA PRO A 12 55.02 13.47 22.21
C PRO A 12 53.76 12.94 22.91
N PHE A 13 52.73 13.79 23.00
CA PHE A 13 51.37 13.28 23.24
C PHE A 13 50.93 12.48 22.02
N LEU A 14 50.88 11.15 22.18
CA LEU A 14 50.12 10.28 21.31
C LEU A 14 48.66 10.69 21.42
N LEU A 15 48.14 11.37 20.40
CA LEU A 15 46.74 11.52 20.13
C LEU A 15 46.24 10.15 19.68
N LEU A 16 45.75 9.35 20.63
CA LEU A 16 44.83 8.25 20.34
C LEU A 16 43.53 8.89 19.86
N PRO A 17 43.05 8.55 18.68
CA PRO A 17 41.69 8.95 18.30
C PRO A 17 40.72 8.30 19.27
N LEU A 18 39.98 9.12 20.04
CA LEU A 18 38.79 8.69 20.75
C LEU A 18 37.81 8.12 19.70
N ALA A 19 37.81 6.81 19.59
CA ALA A 19 36.75 6.11 18.88
C ALA A 19 35.40 6.51 19.48
N PRO A 20 34.42 6.85 18.66
CA PRO A 20 33.07 7.03 19.16
C PRO A 20 32.66 5.74 19.88
N PRO A 21 31.82 5.81 20.94
CA PRO A 21 31.35 4.61 21.62
C PRO A 21 30.75 3.68 20.55
N ALA A 22 31.28 2.47 20.48
CA ALA A 22 30.80 1.41 19.63
C ALA A 22 29.31 1.23 19.97
N LEU A 23 28.43 1.79 19.12
CA LEU A 23 27.08 1.25 18.98
C LEU A 23 27.29 -0.23 18.71
N ALA A 24 26.82 -1.06 19.62
CA ALA A 24 26.89 -2.50 19.49
C ALA A 24 26.40 -2.83 18.06
N GLN A 25 27.33 -3.17 17.19
CA GLN A 25 26.99 -3.81 15.93
C GLN A 25 26.26 -5.08 16.30
N ARG A 26 24.92 -5.01 16.28
CA ARG A 26 24.15 -6.23 16.08
C ARG A 26 24.58 -6.73 14.71
N THR A 27 25.52 -7.66 14.70
CA THR A 27 25.71 -8.53 13.55
C THR A 27 24.33 -9.04 13.21
N ALA A 28 23.87 -8.78 11.99
CA ALA A 28 22.74 -9.49 11.45
C ALA A 28 23.04 -10.96 11.70
N GLY A 29 22.33 -11.56 12.63
CA GLY A 29 22.39 -12.99 12.87
C GLY A 29 22.13 -13.66 11.51
N PRO A 30 22.58 -14.87 11.30
CA PRO A 30 22.18 -15.64 10.13
C PRO A 30 20.67 -15.53 10.02
N PRO A 31 20.08 -15.49 8.79
CA PRO A 31 18.65 -15.35 8.60
C PRO A 31 17.98 -16.26 9.61
N THR A 32 17.21 -15.65 10.51
CA THR A 32 16.60 -16.36 11.63
C THR A 32 15.94 -17.57 11.02
N GLN A 33 16.44 -18.75 11.40
CA GLN A 33 15.73 -19.98 11.13
C GLN A 33 14.30 -19.71 11.53
N ASP A 34 13.35 -19.99 10.61
CA ASP A 34 11.93 -19.98 10.88
C ASP A 34 11.72 -20.25 12.38
N PRO A 35 11.21 -19.28 13.19
CA PRO A 35 11.00 -19.53 14.62
C PRO A 35 10.10 -20.74 14.85
N PHE A 36 9.54 -21.31 13.78
CA PHE A 36 8.86 -22.59 13.72
C PHE A 36 9.66 -23.68 13.00
N GLY A 37 10.96 -23.45 12.71
CA GLY A 37 11.85 -24.32 11.95
C GLY A 37 12.38 -25.50 12.71
N LYS A 38 11.57 -26.52 12.83
CA LYS A 38 11.87 -27.94 12.62
C LYS A 38 10.64 -28.49 11.92
N ARG A 39 10.79 -29.40 10.98
CA ARG A 39 9.68 -30.25 10.51
C ARG A 39 9.08 -30.91 11.73
N GLU A 40 8.15 -30.19 12.40
CA GLU A 40 7.32 -30.79 13.41
C GLU A 40 6.55 -31.90 12.71
N THR A 41 6.63 -33.10 13.23
CA THR A 41 5.64 -34.14 12.95
C THR A 41 4.29 -33.51 13.26
N VAL A 42 3.58 -33.10 12.19
CA VAL A 42 2.29 -32.42 12.28
C VAL A 42 1.40 -33.35 13.10
N ALA A 43 1.00 -32.95 14.30
CA ALA A 43 0.03 -33.67 15.07
C ALA A 43 -1.24 -33.87 14.26
N PRO A 44 -1.91 -35.01 14.31
CA PRO A 44 -3.05 -35.28 13.47
C PRO A 44 -4.12 -34.22 13.70
N ALA A 45 -4.56 -33.57 12.61
CA ALA A 45 -5.65 -32.62 12.63
C ALA A 45 -6.98 -33.37 12.72
N ILE A 46 -7.79 -33.02 13.72
CA ILE A 46 -9.16 -33.55 13.86
C ILE A 46 -10.09 -32.61 13.08
N ALA A 47 -10.61 -33.11 11.96
CA ALA A 47 -11.63 -32.38 11.20
C ALA A 47 -12.96 -32.35 11.96
N ILE A 48 -13.82 -31.38 11.62
CA ILE A 48 -15.20 -31.34 12.11
C ILE A 48 -15.95 -32.59 11.63
N GLY A 49 -16.87 -33.06 12.49
CA GLY A 49 -17.77 -34.16 12.17
C GLY A 49 -18.71 -33.84 11.00
N SER A 50 -19.35 -34.88 10.48
CA SER A 50 -20.34 -34.75 9.41
C SER A 50 -21.62 -34.05 9.89
N TYR A 51 -22.48 -33.68 8.98
CA TYR A 51 -23.77 -33.06 9.25
C TYR A 51 -24.67 -33.96 10.11
N ARG A 52 -25.28 -33.37 11.14
CA ARG A 52 -26.33 -33.98 11.98
C ARG A 52 -27.67 -33.31 11.77
N SER A 53 -27.72 -31.99 11.91
CA SER A 53 -28.96 -31.22 11.79
C SER A 53 -28.64 -29.76 11.46
N HIS A 54 -29.64 -28.99 11.03
CA HIS A 54 -29.50 -27.55 10.85
C HIS A 54 -30.77 -26.82 11.30
N ARG A 55 -30.57 -25.52 11.55
CA ARG A 55 -31.64 -24.54 11.85
C ARG A 55 -31.33 -23.26 11.14
N TYR A 56 -32.29 -22.64 10.52
CA TYR A 56 -32.22 -21.27 10.02
C TYR A 56 -32.99 -20.35 10.97
N ALA A 57 -32.38 -19.29 11.44
CA ALA A 57 -32.99 -18.25 12.24
C ALA A 57 -32.19 -16.93 12.10
N ASP A 58 -32.89 -15.79 12.07
CA ASP A 58 -32.30 -14.45 12.07
C ASP A 58 -31.21 -14.26 10.99
N GLY A 59 -31.48 -14.76 9.78
CA GLY A 59 -30.52 -14.68 8.68
C GLY A 59 -29.29 -15.55 8.83
N THR A 60 -29.28 -16.49 9.79
CA THR A 60 -28.12 -17.34 10.08
C THR A 60 -28.50 -18.83 9.93
N LEU A 61 -27.69 -19.55 9.15
CA LEU A 61 -27.74 -20.98 9.05
C LEU A 61 -26.80 -21.59 10.10
N THR A 62 -27.35 -22.26 11.09
CA THR A 62 -26.63 -22.97 12.15
C THR A 62 -26.71 -24.47 11.92
N ILE A 63 -25.56 -25.13 11.80
CA ILE A 63 -25.44 -26.56 11.52
C ILE A 63 -24.76 -27.22 12.70
N ARG A 64 -25.32 -28.32 13.18
CA ARG A 64 -24.72 -29.20 14.19
C ARG A 64 -24.05 -30.40 13.52
N SER A 65 -22.86 -30.69 13.93
CA SER A 65 -22.09 -31.84 13.48
C SER A 65 -22.27 -33.07 14.37
N THR A 66 -21.92 -34.23 13.87
CA THR A 66 -22.02 -35.52 14.57
C THR A 66 -21.10 -35.61 15.79
N ASP A 67 -19.99 -34.88 15.80
CA ASP A 67 -19.07 -34.76 16.93
C ASP A 67 -19.49 -33.71 17.98
N GLY A 68 -20.64 -33.06 17.79
CA GLY A 68 -21.18 -32.04 18.69
C GLY A 68 -20.67 -30.60 18.38
N GLY A 69 -19.88 -30.40 17.35
CA GLY A 69 -19.45 -29.09 16.90
C GLY A 69 -20.59 -28.27 16.26
N THR A 70 -20.35 -27.01 16.02
CA THR A 70 -21.30 -26.09 15.40
C THR A 70 -20.63 -25.29 14.30
N LEU A 71 -21.23 -25.27 13.11
CA LEU A 71 -20.91 -24.39 12.00
C LEU A 71 -22.03 -23.37 11.84
N ARG A 72 -21.67 -22.06 11.78
CA ARG A 72 -22.58 -20.97 11.47
C ARG A 72 -22.18 -20.30 10.18
N VAL A 73 -23.15 -20.07 9.31
CA VAL A 73 -22.94 -19.34 8.06
C VAL A 73 -23.95 -18.20 8.02
N ARG A 74 -23.47 -16.99 7.78
CA ARG A 74 -24.30 -15.78 7.75
C ARG A 74 -23.89 -14.88 6.59
N PRO A 75 -24.79 -14.54 5.65
CA PRO A 75 -24.59 -13.42 4.74
C PRO A 75 -24.46 -12.13 5.56
N TRP A 76 -23.35 -11.42 5.39
CA TRP A 76 -23.06 -10.20 6.17
C TRP A 76 -23.45 -8.94 5.40
N ALA A 77 -23.12 -8.93 4.12
CA ALA A 77 -23.48 -7.91 3.14
C ALA A 77 -23.48 -8.55 1.74
N THR A 78 -23.87 -7.80 0.71
CA THR A 78 -23.80 -8.28 -0.69
C THR A 78 -22.39 -8.75 -1.04
N GLY A 79 -22.24 -10.03 -1.36
CA GLY A 79 -20.96 -10.67 -1.65
C GLY A 79 -20.01 -10.81 -0.46
N VAL A 80 -20.50 -10.67 0.78
CA VAL A 80 -19.76 -10.88 2.02
C VAL A 80 -20.46 -11.91 2.87
N VAL A 81 -19.77 -13.00 3.20
CA VAL A 81 -20.32 -14.12 3.98
C VAL A 81 -19.40 -14.37 5.17
N ARG A 82 -19.93 -14.41 6.37
CA ARG A 82 -19.23 -14.85 7.59
C ARG A 82 -19.44 -16.34 7.81
N VAL A 83 -18.36 -17.04 8.09
CA VAL A 83 -18.35 -18.44 8.46
C VAL A 83 -17.69 -18.56 9.83
N GLU A 84 -18.37 -19.23 10.79
CA GLU A 84 -17.88 -19.41 12.15
C GLU A 84 -17.96 -20.87 12.53
N TYR A 85 -16.97 -21.29 13.25
CA TYR A 85 -16.73 -22.66 13.62
C TYR A 85 -16.46 -22.82 15.11
N PHE A 86 -17.29 -23.59 15.80
CA PHE A 86 -17.21 -23.85 17.23
C PHE A 86 -17.05 -25.36 17.46
N PRO A 87 -15.89 -25.85 17.93
CA PRO A 87 -15.72 -27.25 18.30
C PRO A 87 -16.67 -27.68 19.40
N ALA A 88 -16.87 -28.97 19.54
CA ALA A 88 -17.68 -29.55 20.59
C ALA A 88 -17.23 -29.07 21.99
N GLY A 89 -18.20 -28.78 22.86
CA GLY A 89 -17.95 -28.29 24.23
C GLY A 89 -17.56 -26.79 24.31
N GLN A 90 -17.36 -26.10 23.19
CA GLN A 90 -17.11 -24.66 23.20
C GLN A 90 -18.42 -23.85 23.15
N PRO A 91 -18.52 -22.73 23.89
CA PRO A 91 -19.69 -21.86 23.82
C PRO A 91 -19.82 -21.25 22.41
N VAL A 92 -21.04 -21.25 21.88
CA VAL A 92 -21.36 -20.62 20.60
C VAL A 92 -21.42 -19.11 20.79
N ARG A 93 -20.27 -18.47 20.95
CA ARG A 93 -20.11 -17.01 21.01
C ARG A 93 -19.01 -16.64 20.03
N PRO A 94 -19.21 -15.65 19.14
CA PRO A 94 -18.15 -15.13 18.33
C PRO A 94 -17.11 -14.45 19.26
N ASP A 95 -15.83 -14.56 18.91
CA ASP A 95 -14.83 -13.71 19.51
C ASP A 95 -15.13 -12.24 19.15
N SER A 96 -14.86 -11.33 20.07
CA SER A 96 -14.99 -9.91 19.77
C SER A 96 -13.95 -9.55 18.69
N SER A 97 -14.43 -9.10 17.52
CA SER A 97 -13.55 -8.64 16.46
C SER A 97 -12.95 -7.28 16.82
N VAL A 98 -11.64 -7.15 16.64
CA VAL A 98 -10.95 -5.85 16.69
C VAL A 98 -10.95 -5.15 15.33
N SER A 99 -11.39 -5.85 14.29
CA SER A 99 -11.27 -5.43 12.88
C SER A 99 -12.61 -5.01 12.27
N VAL A 100 -13.70 -5.73 12.57
CA VAL A 100 -15.01 -5.53 11.94
C VAL A 100 -15.79 -4.40 12.63
N VAL A 101 -16.28 -3.45 11.85
CA VAL A 101 -17.09 -2.31 12.31
C VAL A 101 -18.45 -2.22 11.65
N GLN A 102 -18.63 -2.94 10.52
CA GLN A 102 -19.92 -2.99 9.84
C GLN A 102 -20.84 -4.00 10.52
N GLU A 103 -22.02 -3.57 10.90
CA GLU A 103 -23.06 -4.48 11.35
C GLU A 103 -23.57 -5.37 10.20
N PRO A 104 -23.97 -6.60 10.49
CA PRO A 104 -24.54 -7.47 9.48
C PRO A 104 -25.84 -6.88 8.92
N ALA A 105 -26.08 -7.07 7.63
CA ALA A 105 -27.31 -6.66 7.01
C ALA A 105 -28.51 -7.33 7.69
N ALA A 106 -29.60 -6.59 7.88
CA ALA A 106 -30.87 -7.16 8.36
C ALA A 106 -31.31 -8.28 7.41
N PRO A 107 -31.95 -9.34 7.94
CA PRO A 107 -32.57 -10.37 7.11
C PRO A 107 -33.53 -9.73 6.12
N MET A 108 -33.57 -10.25 4.89
CA MET A 108 -34.44 -9.71 3.87
C MET A 108 -35.90 -9.96 4.27
N PRO A 109 -36.78 -8.93 4.30
CA PRO A 109 -38.19 -9.13 4.56
C PRO A 109 -38.84 -10.08 3.53
N ASN A 110 -39.78 -10.94 3.95
CA ASN A 110 -40.45 -11.90 3.07
C ASN A 110 -41.12 -11.25 1.85
N THR A 111 -41.58 -10.00 1.96
CA THR A 111 -42.16 -9.22 0.86
C THR A 111 -41.21 -8.96 -0.30
N LYS A 112 -39.89 -8.97 -0.07
CA LYS A 112 -38.88 -8.83 -1.13
C LYS A 112 -38.45 -10.16 -1.74
N LEU A 113 -38.98 -11.27 -1.23
CA LEU A 113 -38.74 -12.62 -1.74
C LEU A 113 -39.81 -13.06 -2.75
N GLU A 114 -40.80 -12.22 -3.09
CA GLU A 114 -41.91 -12.58 -4.00
C GLU A 114 -41.52 -13.31 -5.28
N PRO A 115 -40.44 -12.91 -6.02
CA PRO A 115 -40.03 -13.65 -7.20
C PRO A 115 -39.54 -15.09 -6.89
N TYR A 116 -39.24 -15.39 -5.62
CA TYR A 116 -38.63 -16.63 -5.15
C TYR A 116 -39.56 -17.43 -4.21
N LEU A 117 -40.82 -17.00 -4.02
CA LEU A 117 -41.77 -17.60 -3.06
C LEU A 117 -41.94 -19.12 -3.23
N ASN A 118 -41.90 -19.62 -4.46
CA ASN A 118 -41.99 -21.07 -4.74
C ASN A 118 -40.79 -21.87 -4.22
N ASN A 119 -39.71 -21.21 -3.76
CA ASN A 119 -38.49 -21.79 -3.25
C ASN A 119 -38.23 -21.52 -1.76
N VAL A 120 -39.11 -20.78 -1.09
CA VAL A 120 -39.02 -20.47 0.34
C VAL A 120 -39.42 -21.71 1.13
N GLN A 121 -38.55 -22.10 2.07
CA GLN A 121 -38.81 -23.23 2.96
C GLN A 121 -39.76 -22.85 4.08
N PRO A 122 -40.35 -23.83 4.81
CA PRO A 122 -41.29 -23.57 5.90
C PRO A 122 -40.69 -22.70 7.04
N ASP A 123 -39.37 -22.68 7.20
CA ASP A 123 -38.67 -21.86 8.18
C ASP A 123 -38.36 -20.41 7.67
N GLY A 124 -38.93 -20.05 6.52
CA GLY A 124 -38.74 -18.75 5.90
C GLY A 124 -37.39 -18.55 5.18
N SER A 125 -36.59 -19.60 5.04
CA SER A 125 -35.31 -19.56 4.35
C SER A 125 -35.40 -19.96 2.89
N LEU A 126 -34.35 -19.62 2.10
CA LEU A 126 -34.10 -20.17 0.77
C LEU A 126 -33.16 -21.37 0.81
N VAL A 127 -32.84 -21.91 1.99
CA VAL A 127 -31.93 -23.04 2.16
C VAL A 127 -32.62 -24.32 1.72
N ARG A 128 -32.09 -24.94 0.67
CA ARG A 128 -32.58 -26.23 0.15
C ARG A 128 -31.77 -27.36 0.76
N ASN A 129 -32.48 -28.29 1.43
CA ASN A 129 -31.87 -29.47 2.01
C ASN A 129 -31.83 -30.60 0.98
N GLN A 130 -30.66 -30.82 0.37
CA GLN A 130 -30.43 -31.90 -0.60
C GLN A 130 -29.70 -33.08 0.09
N ALA A 131 -29.65 -34.24 -0.56
CA ALA A 131 -29.07 -35.46 0.00
C ALA A 131 -27.61 -35.27 0.48
N GLY A 132 -26.77 -34.60 -0.34
CA GLY A 132 -25.34 -34.40 -0.04
C GLY A 132 -24.98 -33.01 0.46
N ALA A 133 -25.88 -32.03 0.39
CA ALA A 133 -25.57 -30.64 0.68
C ALA A 133 -26.77 -29.81 1.12
N LEU A 134 -26.49 -28.70 1.81
CA LEU A 134 -27.37 -27.57 1.97
C LEU A 134 -27.02 -26.52 0.92
N VAL A 135 -27.99 -26.08 0.12
CA VAL A 135 -27.78 -25.11 -0.98
C VAL A 135 -28.57 -23.86 -0.67
N TRP A 136 -27.90 -22.74 -0.51
CA TRP A 136 -28.47 -21.46 -0.11
C TRP A 136 -28.20 -20.36 -1.13
N PRO A 137 -29.13 -20.08 -2.05
CA PRO A 137 -29.07 -18.93 -2.94
C PRO A 137 -29.13 -17.63 -2.14
N LEU A 138 -28.17 -16.71 -2.36
CA LEU A 138 -28.16 -15.38 -1.77
C LEU A 138 -28.93 -14.44 -2.70
N VAL A 139 -29.91 -13.70 -2.16
CA VAL A 139 -30.70 -12.75 -2.94
C VAL A 139 -30.34 -11.33 -2.50
N ALA A 140 -30.04 -10.45 -3.44
CA ALA A 140 -29.78 -9.03 -3.19
C ALA A 140 -30.32 -8.20 -4.36
N GLY A 141 -31.21 -7.24 -4.07
CA GLY A 141 -31.75 -6.35 -5.10
C GLY A 141 -32.48 -7.06 -6.25
N GLY A 142 -33.12 -8.20 -5.98
CA GLY A 142 -33.84 -8.99 -7.00
C GLY A 142 -32.94 -9.88 -7.87
N THR A 143 -31.68 -10.00 -7.57
CA THR A 143 -30.74 -10.89 -8.26
C THR A 143 -30.09 -11.90 -7.30
N ILE A 144 -29.53 -12.99 -7.82
CA ILE A 144 -28.77 -13.96 -7.04
C ILE A 144 -27.27 -13.72 -7.29
N PRO A 145 -26.59 -12.90 -6.45
CA PRO A 145 -25.16 -12.60 -6.63
C PRO A 145 -24.27 -13.84 -6.38
N GLY A 146 -24.80 -14.88 -5.75
CA GLY A 146 -24.09 -16.12 -5.50
C GLY A 146 -24.92 -17.12 -4.67
N THR A 147 -24.35 -18.31 -4.52
CA THR A 147 -24.93 -19.42 -3.77
C THR A 147 -23.92 -19.96 -2.78
N ILE A 148 -24.32 -20.11 -1.53
CA ILE A 148 -23.56 -20.86 -0.54
C ILE A 148 -23.97 -22.33 -0.63
N VAL A 149 -22.94 -23.20 -0.71
CA VAL A 149 -23.16 -24.65 -0.67
C VAL A 149 -22.39 -25.20 0.53
N VAL A 150 -23.10 -25.86 1.44
CA VAL A 150 -22.49 -26.58 2.58
C VAL A 150 -22.62 -28.07 2.33
N GLN A 151 -21.51 -28.71 2.00
CA GLN A 151 -21.46 -30.18 1.89
C GLN A 151 -21.62 -30.82 3.25
N LYS A 152 -22.30 -31.94 3.33
CA LYS A 152 -22.66 -32.62 4.60
C LYS A 152 -21.62 -33.60 5.11
N ASN A 153 -20.82 -34.19 4.24
CA ASN A 153 -19.83 -35.20 4.62
C ASN A 153 -18.56 -35.12 3.77
N PRO A 154 -17.44 -34.61 4.33
CA PRO A 154 -17.39 -33.86 5.56
C PRO A 154 -18.07 -32.48 5.40
N LEU A 155 -18.33 -31.79 6.52
CA LEU A 155 -18.87 -30.43 6.49
C LEU A 155 -17.86 -29.48 5.83
N ARG A 156 -18.23 -28.84 4.70
CA ARG A 156 -17.38 -27.92 3.94
C ARG A 156 -18.23 -26.82 3.34
N VAL A 157 -17.74 -25.59 3.43
CA VAL A 157 -18.41 -24.41 2.85
C VAL A 157 -17.77 -24.06 1.52
N SER A 158 -18.60 -23.73 0.54
CA SER A 158 -18.18 -23.14 -0.72
C SER A 158 -19.10 -22.02 -1.16
N TYR A 159 -18.55 -21.11 -1.96
CA TYR A 159 -19.29 -20.04 -2.60
C TYR A 159 -19.25 -20.23 -4.12
N GLN A 160 -20.43 -20.18 -4.75
CA GLN A 160 -20.62 -20.34 -6.19
C GLN A 160 -21.21 -19.07 -6.79
N ARG A 161 -20.84 -18.78 -8.04
CA ARG A 161 -21.39 -17.71 -8.86
C ARG A 161 -21.70 -18.25 -10.24
N GLY A 162 -22.95 -18.08 -10.72
CA GLY A 162 -23.36 -18.63 -12.01
C GLY A 162 -23.13 -20.14 -12.16
N GLY A 163 -23.28 -20.90 -11.07
CA GLY A 163 -23.02 -22.34 -11.03
C GLY A 163 -21.54 -22.73 -10.86
N GLU A 164 -20.58 -21.80 -11.08
CA GLU A 164 -19.14 -22.07 -10.91
C GLU A 164 -18.69 -21.83 -9.46
N THR A 165 -17.82 -22.70 -8.95
CA THR A 165 -17.23 -22.56 -7.61
C THR A 165 -16.12 -21.50 -7.66
N VAL A 166 -16.33 -20.39 -6.94
CA VAL A 166 -15.35 -19.30 -6.79
C VAL A 166 -14.31 -19.63 -5.73
N VAL A 167 -14.76 -20.13 -4.57
CA VAL A 167 -13.92 -20.56 -3.46
C VAL A 167 -14.57 -21.72 -2.72
N ALA A 168 -13.80 -22.70 -2.28
CA ALA A 168 -14.28 -23.86 -1.54
C ALA A 168 -13.25 -24.33 -0.51
N GLU A 169 -13.74 -24.66 0.69
CA GLU A 169 -12.95 -25.43 1.65
C GLU A 169 -12.54 -26.78 1.05
N SER A 170 -11.31 -27.22 1.33
CA SER A 170 -10.80 -28.51 0.87
C SER A 170 -11.16 -29.65 1.82
N GLY A 171 -10.91 -29.46 3.13
CA GLY A 171 -11.18 -30.44 4.20
C GLY A 171 -12.13 -29.97 5.28
N GLY A 172 -12.67 -28.75 5.17
CA GLY A 172 -13.39 -28.08 6.25
C GLY A 172 -12.45 -27.54 7.32
N ALA A 173 -13.04 -27.02 8.40
CA ALA A 173 -12.25 -26.57 9.54
C ALA A 173 -11.72 -27.76 10.36
N PHE A 174 -10.57 -27.57 10.98
CA PHE A 174 -9.90 -28.61 11.76
C PHE A 174 -9.34 -28.05 13.06
N ARG A 175 -9.19 -28.91 14.05
CA ARG A 175 -8.49 -28.63 15.31
C ARG A 175 -7.19 -29.43 15.35
N GLN A 176 -6.08 -28.76 15.59
CA GLN A 176 -4.81 -29.39 15.86
C GLN A 176 -4.62 -29.57 17.38
N LEU A 177 -4.34 -30.77 17.83
CA LEU A 177 -4.01 -31.04 19.23
C LEU A 177 -2.55 -30.65 19.51
N PRO A 178 -2.22 -30.23 20.76
CA PRO A 178 -0.83 -29.98 21.13
C PRO A 178 0.01 -31.25 20.96
N ALA A 179 1.16 -31.13 20.28
CA ALA A 179 2.14 -32.20 20.20
C ALA A 179 3.29 -31.87 21.17
N GLY A 180 3.42 -32.64 22.27
CA GLY A 180 4.53 -32.51 23.21
C GLY A 180 4.64 -31.15 23.92
N GLN A 181 5.82 -30.55 23.94
CA GLN A 181 6.11 -29.28 24.62
C GLN A 181 5.65 -27.99 23.89
N VAL A 182 4.92 -28.09 22.81
CA VAL A 182 4.41 -26.92 22.09
C VAL A 182 3.14 -26.41 22.78
N PRO A 183 3.07 -25.12 23.15
CA PRO A 183 1.89 -24.58 23.80
C PRO A 183 0.70 -24.58 22.84
N ALA A 184 -0.40 -25.14 23.31
CA ALA A 184 -1.74 -25.04 22.78
C ALA A 184 -1.91 -25.27 21.27
N GLY A 185 -2.54 -26.38 20.89
CA GLY A 185 -3.03 -26.63 19.55
C GLY A 185 -3.84 -25.46 19.01
N GLY A 186 -3.95 -25.37 17.69
CA GLY A 186 -4.64 -24.31 16.97
C GLY A 186 -5.89 -24.81 16.27
N THR A 187 -6.68 -23.89 15.77
CA THR A 187 -7.79 -24.16 14.85
C THR A 187 -7.46 -23.58 13.49
N GLY A 188 -7.78 -24.28 12.41
CA GLY A 188 -7.48 -23.86 11.06
C GLY A 188 -8.55 -24.27 10.06
N VAL A 189 -8.38 -23.82 8.83
CA VAL A 189 -9.21 -24.15 7.68
C VAL A 189 -8.37 -24.16 6.42
N ALA A 190 -8.69 -25.06 5.50
CA ALA A 190 -8.00 -25.17 4.24
C ALA A 190 -8.95 -24.97 3.05
N PHE A 191 -8.45 -24.35 1.98
CA PHE A 191 -9.20 -24.04 0.76
C PHE A 191 -8.50 -24.61 -0.46
N ARG A 192 -9.28 -24.97 -1.47
CA ARG A 192 -8.76 -25.45 -2.76
C ARG A 192 -8.23 -24.31 -3.60
N LEU A 193 -7.05 -24.48 -4.16
CA LEU A 193 -6.44 -23.57 -5.12
C LEU A 193 -6.49 -24.15 -6.53
N GLN A 194 -6.71 -23.29 -7.51
CA GLN A 194 -6.59 -23.65 -8.94
C GLN A 194 -5.14 -23.52 -9.41
N PRO A 195 -4.73 -24.26 -10.45
CA PRO A 195 -3.32 -24.26 -10.92
C PRO A 195 -2.79 -22.89 -11.31
N ASP A 196 -3.61 -22.05 -11.96
CA ASP A 196 -3.32 -20.72 -12.49
C ASP A 196 -3.72 -19.56 -11.55
N GLU A 197 -4.01 -19.87 -10.30
CA GLU A 197 -4.45 -18.90 -9.31
C GLU A 197 -3.28 -18.17 -8.69
N HIS A 198 -3.32 -16.82 -8.71
CA HIS A 198 -2.39 -15.93 -8.05
C HIS A 198 -2.97 -15.43 -6.73
N LEU A 199 -2.12 -15.27 -5.72
CA LEU A 199 -2.51 -14.90 -4.36
C LEU A 199 -1.75 -13.66 -3.89
N TYR A 200 -2.47 -12.66 -3.40
CA TYR A 200 -1.94 -11.35 -3.03
C TYR A 200 -2.33 -10.95 -1.61
N GLY A 201 -1.86 -9.78 -1.17
CA GLY A 201 -2.16 -9.20 0.15
C GLY A 201 -1.19 -9.68 1.21
N THR A 202 -1.70 -10.15 2.36
CA THR A 202 -0.95 -10.69 3.52
C THR A 202 -0.10 -9.69 4.31
N GLY A 203 -0.20 -8.38 4.01
CA GLY A 203 0.52 -7.34 4.74
C GLY A 203 1.86 -6.94 4.12
N SER A 204 2.69 -6.28 4.93
CA SER A 204 4.02 -5.79 4.58
C SER A 204 5.01 -6.94 4.51
N ARG A 205 5.56 -7.21 3.33
CA ARG A 205 6.52 -8.29 3.07
C ARG A 205 7.41 -7.92 1.91
N ALA A 206 8.71 -8.02 2.09
CA ALA A 206 9.71 -7.76 1.05
C ALA A 206 9.85 -8.95 0.09
N LEU A 207 8.73 -9.46 -0.40
CA LEU A 207 8.60 -10.61 -1.29
C LEU A 207 7.90 -10.18 -2.60
N PRO A 208 7.99 -10.96 -3.68
CA PRO A 208 7.19 -10.75 -4.88
C PRO A 208 5.70 -10.59 -4.56
N LEU A 209 4.98 -9.78 -5.36
CA LEU A 209 3.57 -9.44 -5.11
C LEU A 209 2.67 -10.68 -5.07
N ASP A 210 2.91 -11.65 -5.96
CA ASP A 210 2.28 -12.97 -5.90
C ASP A 210 2.90 -13.81 -4.78
N ARG A 211 2.09 -14.20 -3.83
CA ARG A 211 2.47 -14.99 -2.65
C ARG A 211 2.29 -16.50 -2.86
N ARG A 212 1.85 -16.94 -4.04
CA ARG A 212 1.66 -18.37 -4.32
C ARG A 212 2.94 -19.16 -4.07
N GLY A 213 2.81 -20.33 -3.45
CA GLY A 213 3.94 -21.20 -3.09
C GLY A 213 4.73 -20.73 -1.85
N ARG A 214 4.19 -19.81 -1.06
CA ARG A 214 4.83 -19.33 0.20
C ARG A 214 4.09 -19.83 1.42
N ARG A 215 4.85 -20.07 2.50
CA ARG A 215 4.32 -20.21 3.86
C ARG A 215 4.74 -18.98 4.65
N LEU A 216 3.78 -18.29 5.23
CA LEU A 216 3.96 -16.97 5.84
C LEU A 216 3.54 -16.97 7.30
N SER A 217 4.34 -16.36 8.16
CA SER A 217 3.96 -16.06 9.54
C SER A 217 2.95 -14.93 9.59
N LEU A 218 1.96 -15.03 10.47
CA LEU A 218 1.06 -13.95 10.88
C LEU A 218 1.49 -13.48 12.26
N TYR A 219 2.60 -12.77 12.29
CA TYR A 219 3.21 -12.15 13.47
C TYR A 219 3.88 -10.86 13.03
N ASN A 220 3.52 -9.73 13.65
CA ASN A 220 4.13 -8.45 13.33
C ASN A 220 5.55 -8.44 13.89
N GLU A 221 6.54 -8.18 13.05
CA GLU A 221 7.94 -8.25 13.46
C GLU A 221 8.77 -7.16 12.78
N ALA A 222 9.57 -6.46 13.56
CA ALA A 222 10.48 -5.45 13.03
C ALA A 222 11.82 -6.11 12.66
N HIS A 223 12.33 -5.79 11.48
CA HIS A 223 13.64 -6.23 11.02
C HIS A 223 14.51 -5.02 10.67
N TYR A 224 15.49 -4.72 11.53
CA TYR A 224 16.44 -3.65 11.26
C TYR A 224 17.33 -4.01 10.07
N SER A 225 17.45 -3.06 9.13
CA SER A 225 18.29 -3.22 7.92
C SER A 225 17.82 -4.33 6.97
N TYR A 226 16.50 -4.60 6.91
CA TYR A 226 15.98 -5.60 5.98
C TYR A 226 16.21 -5.21 4.51
N GLN A 227 16.18 -6.21 3.65
CA GLN A 227 16.33 -6.09 2.21
C GLN A 227 15.26 -6.91 1.48
N ASN A 228 15.33 -6.95 0.15
CA ASN A 228 14.46 -7.80 -0.64
C ASN A 228 14.65 -9.28 -0.25
N GLY A 229 13.54 -10.01 -0.09
CA GLY A 229 13.52 -11.40 0.35
C GLY A 229 13.03 -11.59 1.79
N GLU A 230 12.87 -10.52 2.60
CA GLU A 230 12.39 -10.62 3.98
C GLU A 230 10.89 -11.01 4.02
N PRO A 231 10.53 -12.17 4.60
CA PRO A 231 9.17 -12.70 4.54
C PRO A 231 8.23 -12.08 5.57
N THR A 232 8.74 -11.47 6.64
CA THR A 232 7.93 -10.91 7.72
C THR A 232 8.40 -9.50 8.04
N LEU A 233 7.48 -8.56 8.16
CA LEU A 233 7.73 -7.18 8.54
C LEU A 233 6.66 -6.68 9.52
N ASN A 234 6.68 -5.40 9.80
CA ASN A 234 5.93 -4.68 10.82
C ASN A 234 4.40 -4.87 10.79
N VAL A 235 3.83 -5.27 9.67
CA VAL A 235 2.37 -5.47 9.51
C VAL A 235 2.09 -6.78 8.80
N SER A 236 1.57 -7.74 9.52
CA SER A 236 0.98 -8.96 8.96
C SER A 236 -0.53 -8.81 8.89
N LEU A 237 -1.15 -9.05 7.73
CA LEU A 237 -2.59 -9.00 7.56
C LEU A 237 -3.15 -10.40 7.34
N PRO A 238 -4.20 -10.82 8.08
CA PRO A 238 -4.83 -12.13 7.92
C PRO A 238 -5.79 -12.14 6.72
N THR A 239 -5.33 -11.64 5.59
CA THR A 239 -6.11 -11.50 4.35
C THR A 239 -5.37 -12.10 3.17
N VAL A 240 -6.09 -12.80 2.31
CA VAL A 240 -5.58 -13.32 1.04
C VAL A 240 -6.53 -12.92 -0.07
N VAL A 241 -6.04 -12.19 -1.06
CA VAL A 241 -6.79 -11.78 -2.25
C VAL A 241 -6.43 -12.70 -3.40
N SER A 242 -7.44 -13.32 -4.02
CA SER A 242 -7.25 -14.24 -5.14
C SER A 242 -7.53 -13.57 -6.49
N SER A 243 -6.75 -13.96 -7.50
CA SER A 243 -7.03 -13.64 -8.91
C SER A 243 -8.33 -14.27 -9.44
N ARG A 244 -9.02 -15.06 -8.63
CA ARG A 244 -10.33 -15.67 -8.95
C ARG A 244 -11.53 -14.83 -8.47
N GLY A 245 -11.29 -13.61 -7.97
CA GLY A 245 -12.37 -12.68 -7.60
C GLY A 245 -12.93 -12.90 -6.20
N TYR A 246 -12.08 -13.33 -5.26
CA TYR A 246 -12.43 -13.41 -3.86
C TYR A 246 -11.29 -12.91 -2.95
N MET A 247 -11.65 -12.56 -1.71
CA MET A 247 -10.75 -12.38 -0.59
C MET A 247 -11.21 -13.26 0.55
N LEU A 248 -10.25 -13.94 1.19
CA LEU A 248 -10.43 -14.55 2.50
C LEU A 248 -9.88 -13.60 3.55
N PHE A 249 -10.67 -13.33 4.57
CA PHE A 249 -10.26 -12.54 5.73
C PHE A 249 -10.49 -13.36 6.99
N PHE A 250 -9.42 -13.75 7.68
CA PHE A 250 -9.47 -14.51 8.93
C PHE A 250 -9.56 -13.54 10.11
N ASP A 251 -10.73 -13.47 10.74
CA ASP A 251 -11.05 -12.47 11.77
C ASP A 251 -10.49 -12.86 13.14
N HIS A 252 -9.18 -13.04 13.21
CA HIS A 252 -8.42 -13.34 14.42
C HIS A 252 -7.11 -12.59 14.44
N HIS A 253 -6.69 -12.10 15.61
CA HIS A 253 -5.47 -11.33 15.81
C HIS A 253 -4.36 -12.11 16.53
N THR A 254 -4.54 -13.41 16.71
CA THR A 254 -3.51 -14.29 17.30
C THR A 254 -2.37 -14.51 16.31
N ALA A 255 -1.22 -14.91 16.85
CA ALA A 255 -0.17 -15.50 16.03
C ALA A 255 -0.70 -16.67 15.19
N GLY A 256 -0.16 -16.88 14.01
CA GLY A 256 -0.62 -17.94 13.13
C GLY A 256 0.22 -18.09 11.87
N THR A 257 -0.27 -18.89 10.94
CA THR A 257 0.39 -19.14 9.66
C THR A 257 -0.60 -19.14 8.51
N LEU A 258 -0.12 -18.69 7.34
CA LEU A 258 -0.76 -18.87 6.04
C LEU A 258 0.16 -19.73 5.16
N ASP A 259 -0.29 -20.91 4.78
CA ASP A 259 0.35 -21.70 3.74
C ASP A 259 -0.41 -21.47 2.42
N LEU A 260 0.26 -20.86 1.47
CA LEU A 260 -0.33 -20.42 0.20
C LEU A 260 0.07 -21.36 -0.95
N GLY A 261 0.02 -22.65 -0.71
CA GLY A 261 0.43 -23.68 -1.65
C GLY A 261 1.91 -24.05 -1.58
N ALA A 262 2.56 -23.80 -0.43
CA ALA A 262 3.96 -24.18 -0.21
C ALA A 262 4.09 -25.66 0.12
N THR A 263 3.23 -26.16 1.00
CA THR A 263 3.23 -27.59 1.39
C THR A 263 2.50 -28.44 0.35
N ASP A 264 1.31 -28.00 -0.06
CA ASP A 264 0.52 -28.61 -1.13
C ASP A 264 0.08 -27.54 -2.12
N LYS A 265 0.53 -27.64 -3.38
CA LYS A 265 0.25 -26.66 -4.44
C LYS A 265 -1.23 -26.43 -4.72
N SER A 266 -2.10 -27.36 -4.34
CA SER A 266 -3.55 -27.30 -4.52
C SER A 266 -4.30 -26.71 -3.31
N THR A 267 -3.57 -26.35 -2.23
CA THR A 267 -4.21 -26.00 -0.94
C THR A 267 -3.67 -24.69 -0.38
N LEU A 268 -4.58 -23.78 0.01
CA LEU A 268 -4.33 -22.66 0.89
C LEU A 268 -4.77 -23.06 2.30
N GLU A 269 -3.94 -22.88 3.31
CA GLU A 269 -4.27 -23.21 4.69
C GLU A 269 -3.99 -22.04 5.63
N TYR A 270 -4.96 -21.72 6.49
CA TYR A 270 -4.81 -20.83 7.64
C TYR A 270 -4.77 -21.65 8.93
N ARG A 271 -3.86 -21.31 9.83
CA ARG A 271 -3.81 -21.81 11.21
C ARG A 271 -3.62 -20.65 12.18
N GLY A 272 -4.49 -20.58 13.19
CA GLY A 272 -4.38 -19.62 14.29
C GLY A 272 -3.97 -20.33 15.58
N GLU A 273 -2.96 -19.82 16.27
CA GLU A 273 -2.46 -20.40 17.51
C GLU A 273 -3.43 -20.14 18.66
N GLY A 274 -3.66 -21.16 19.50
CA GLY A 274 -4.49 -21.05 20.71
C GLY A 274 -5.96 -20.68 20.46
N LEU A 275 -6.45 -20.78 19.21
CA LEU A 275 -7.84 -20.51 18.88
C LEU A 275 -8.74 -21.64 19.38
N THR A 276 -9.79 -21.29 20.10
CA THR A 276 -10.86 -22.20 20.53
C THR A 276 -12.00 -22.28 19.55
N ASN A 277 -12.19 -21.28 18.72
CA ASN A 277 -13.15 -21.19 17.62
C ASN A 277 -12.47 -20.54 16.40
N LEU A 278 -13.05 -20.70 15.24
CA LEU A 278 -12.58 -20.10 14.00
C LEU A 278 -13.65 -19.21 13.41
N GLY A 279 -13.29 -18.00 12.98
CA GLY A 279 -14.15 -17.10 12.22
C GLY A 279 -13.40 -16.55 11.01
N TYR A 280 -14.04 -16.57 9.83
CA TYR A 280 -13.50 -15.94 8.65
C TYR A 280 -14.60 -15.39 7.76
N PHE A 281 -14.22 -14.48 6.85
CA PHE A 281 -15.11 -13.93 5.83
C PHE A 281 -14.68 -14.39 4.44
N ILE A 282 -15.66 -14.73 3.63
CA ILE A 282 -15.56 -14.85 2.18
C ILE A 282 -16.07 -13.54 1.59
N ILE A 283 -15.24 -12.80 0.90
CA ILE A 283 -15.58 -11.54 0.25
C ILE A 283 -15.37 -11.72 -1.24
N VAL A 284 -16.45 -11.68 -2.01
CA VAL A 284 -16.42 -11.95 -3.45
C VAL A 284 -16.70 -10.66 -4.21
N GLY A 285 -16.08 -10.45 -5.34
CA GLY A 285 -16.30 -9.28 -6.21
C GLY A 285 -15.96 -9.58 -7.66
N ASN A 286 -16.42 -8.71 -8.57
CA ASN A 286 -16.13 -8.81 -10.00
C ASN A 286 -14.79 -8.17 -10.39
N SER A 287 -14.15 -7.49 -9.43
CA SER A 287 -12.85 -6.82 -9.58
C SER A 287 -12.20 -6.62 -8.23
N TYR A 288 -10.89 -6.33 -8.22
CA TYR A 288 -10.18 -5.95 -6.99
C TYR A 288 -10.80 -4.72 -6.32
N ALA A 289 -11.25 -3.74 -7.11
CA ALA A 289 -11.93 -2.54 -6.58
C ALA A 289 -13.19 -2.89 -5.78
N GLU A 290 -14.00 -3.81 -6.29
CA GLU A 290 -15.22 -4.24 -5.61
C GLU A 290 -14.91 -5.05 -4.34
N ILE A 291 -13.93 -5.95 -4.40
CA ILE A 291 -13.47 -6.73 -3.24
C ILE A 291 -12.97 -5.79 -2.14
N LEU A 292 -12.08 -4.83 -2.48
CA LEU A 292 -11.54 -3.88 -1.51
C LEU A 292 -12.61 -2.91 -1.00
N SER A 293 -13.58 -2.55 -1.84
CA SER A 293 -14.71 -1.75 -1.40
C SER A 293 -15.54 -2.48 -0.33
N ARG A 294 -15.83 -3.76 -0.52
CA ARG A 294 -16.53 -4.59 0.46
C ARG A 294 -15.71 -4.81 1.72
N TYR A 295 -14.43 -5.15 1.57
CA TYR A 295 -13.53 -5.36 2.70
C TYR A 295 -13.37 -4.11 3.56
N THR A 296 -13.13 -2.95 2.94
CA THR A 296 -12.94 -1.71 3.70
C THR A 296 -14.25 -1.11 4.21
N ALA A 297 -15.42 -1.48 3.64
CA ALA A 297 -16.70 -1.22 4.28
C ALA A 297 -16.85 -2.06 5.56
N LEU A 298 -16.49 -3.35 5.50
CA LEU A 298 -16.52 -4.26 6.63
C LEU A 298 -15.61 -3.82 7.77
N THR A 299 -14.39 -3.37 7.45
CA THR A 299 -13.34 -3.07 8.43
C THR A 299 -13.12 -1.58 8.70
N GLY A 300 -13.88 -0.71 8.07
CA GLY A 300 -13.80 0.75 8.16
C GLY A 300 -12.93 1.37 7.06
N ARG A 301 -13.42 2.51 6.52
CA ARG A 301 -12.72 3.29 5.50
C ARG A 301 -11.57 4.10 6.09
N GLN A 302 -10.54 4.34 5.30
CA GLN A 302 -9.49 5.30 5.62
C GLN A 302 -10.10 6.72 5.67
N PRO A 303 -10.00 7.47 6.76
CA PRO A 303 -10.36 8.88 6.78
C PRO A 303 -9.52 9.70 5.78
N LEU A 304 -10.11 10.73 5.21
CA LEU A 304 -9.41 11.61 4.28
C LEU A 304 -8.24 12.31 5.01
N PRO A 305 -6.99 12.24 4.50
CA PRO A 305 -5.86 12.89 5.14
C PRO A 305 -5.97 14.42 5.09
N PRO A 306 -5.31 15.14 6.01
CA PRO A 306 -5.06 16.56 5.79
C PRO A 306 -4.20 16.74 4.54
N ARG A 307 -4.49 17.77 3.73
CA ARG A 307 -3.82 17.97 2.43
C ARG A 307 -2.30 18.10 2.58
N TRP A 308 -1.83 18.67 3.68
CA TRP A 308 -0.39 18.83 3.94
C TRP A 308 0.34 17.48 4.06
N GLY A 309 -0.35 16.42 4.50
CA GLY A 309 0.20 15.07 4.58
C GLY A 309 0.55 14.47 3.21
N LEU A 310 0.02 15.04 2.11
CA LEU A 310 0.39 14.68 0.73
C LEU A 310 1.55 15.51 0.18
N GLY A 311 2.05 16.51 0.92
CA GLY A 311 3.27 17.26 0.57
C GLY A 311 4.56 16.48 0.85
N LEU A 312 5.67 17.21 0.99
CA LEU A 312 6.97 16.65 1.40
C LEU A 312 7.11 16.79 2.91
N ILE A 313 7.34 15.66 3.58
CA ILE A 313 7.56 15.57 5.02
C ILE A 313 9.04 15.19 5.23
N GLN A 314 9.85 16.10 5.73
CA GLN A 314 11.26 15.84 6.00
C GLN A 314 11.44 15.25 7.39
N SER A 315 12.23 14.19 7.49
CA SER A 315 12.49 13.43 8.71
C SER A 315 13.95 13.01 8.77
N ARG A 316 14.49 12.83 9.97
CA ARG A 316 15.83 12.27 10.23
C ARG A 316 15.85 11.72 11.66
N PHE A 317 16.68 10.71 11.88
CA PHE A 317 17.10 10.24 13.21
C PHE A 317 18.34 11.01 13.67
N GLY A 318 18.30 12.20 14.28
CA GLY A 318 17.23 13.08 14.69
C GLY A 318 17.65 14.51 14.62
N TYR A 319 16.67 15.40 14.63
CA TYR A 319 16.85 16.81 14.89
C TYR A 319 16.87 17.04 16.39
N LYS A 320 17.90 17.72 16.92
CA LYS A 320 18.18 17.76 18.36
C LYS A 320 17.77 19.06 19.03
N THR A 321 17.61 20.16 18.27
CA THR A 321 17.33 21.50 18.83
C THR A 321 16.31 22.27 18.00
N GLU A 322 15.64 23.24 18.65
CA GLU A 322 14.78 24.23 17.99
C GLU A 322 15.50 24.95 16.84
N GLN A 323 16.78 25.32 17.07
CA GLN A 323 17.58 26.01 16.06
C GLN A 323 17.83 25.13 14.83
N GLU A 324 18.10 23.84 15.03
CA GLU A 324 18.29 22.90 13.92
C GLU A 324 17.00 22.76 13.08
N MET A 325 15.81 22.73 13.71
CA MET A 325 14.53 22.72 13.00
C MET A 325 14.39 23.93 12.08
N TYR A 326 14.74 25.13 12.55
CA TYR A 326 14.71 26.33 11.70
C TYR A 326 15.77 26.30 10.60
N GLN A 327 16.95 25.77 10.89
CA GLN A 327 18.02 25.64 9.88
C GLN A 327 17.62 24.70 8.76
N VAL A 328 17.04 23.54 9.08
CA VAL A 328 16.56 22.56 8.09
C VAL A 328 15.44 23.18 7.24
N ALA A 329 14.41 23.77 7.85
CA ALA A 329 13.33 24.42 7.12
C ALA A 329 13.89 25.53 6.20
N GLY A 330 14.80 26.36 6.71
CA GLY A 330 15.43 27.44 5.96
C GLY A 330 16.31 26.94 4.80
N ARG A 331 17.11 25.87 4.98
CA ARG A 331 17.92 25.27 3.93
C ARG A 331 17.06 24.64 2.83
N MET A 332 16.00 23.89 3.20
CA MET A 332 15.04 23.34 2.24
C MET A 332 14.47 24.43 1.34
N ARG A 333 14.00 25.53 1.94
CA ARG A 333 13.44 26.67 1.19
C ARG A 333 14.46 27.37 0.29
N ARG A 334 15.67 27.64 0.79
CA ARG A 334 16.73 28.27 -0.02
C ARG A 334 17.18 27.39 -1.18
N ALA A 335 17.21 26.07 -1.00
CA ALA A 335 17.52 25.12 -2.06
C ALA A 335 16.33 24.89 -3.02
N GLY A 336 15.19 25.58 -2.83
CA GLY A 336 14.02 25.52 -3.71
C GLY A 336 13.15 24.26 -3.57
N PHE A 337 13.30 23.52 -2.45
CA PHE A 337 12.44 22.38 -2.15
C PHE A 337 11.14 22.85 -1.47
N PRO A 338 9.99 22.27 -1.85
CA PRO A 338 8.76 22.43 -1.08
C PRO A 338 8.89 21.70 0.27
N LEU A 339 8.09 22.12 1.26
CA LEU A 339 8.10 21.48 2.57
C LEU A 339 6.79 21.73 3.30
N ASP A 340 6.16 20.66 3.82
CA ASP A 340 4.91 20.72 4.58
C ASP A 340 5.01 20.14 5.98
N GLY A 341 6.00 19.29 6.26
CA GLY A 341 6.19 18.71 7.59
C GLY A 341 7.65 18.52 7.96
N LEU A 342 7.95 18.69 9.24
CA LEU A 342 9.21 18.29 9.87
C LEU A 342 8.90 17.34 11.02
N VAL A 343 9.64 16.22 11.07
CA VAL A 343 9.47 15.20 12.10
C VAL A 343 10.57 15.35 13.15
N LEU A 344 10.18 15.43 14.41
CA LEU A 344 11.07 15.32 15.57
C LEU A 344 11.07 13.88 16.06
N ASP A 345 12.25 13.28 15.96
CA ASP A 345 12.56 11.98 16.50
C ASP A 345 12.85 12.07 18.03
N LEU A 346 13.18 11.00 18.69
CA LEU A 346 13.23 10.83 20.16
C LEU A 346 14.06 11.90 20.93
N TYR A 347 14.76 12.77 20.26
CA TYR A 347 15.56 13.84 20.90
C TYR A 347 14.71 14.99 21.48
N TRP A 348 13.44 15.12 21.09
CA TRP A 348 12.58 16.16 21.67
C TRP A 348 12.28 15.91 23.14
N PHE A 349 12.28 14.63 23.58
CA PHE A 349 12.13 14.23 24.98
C PHE A 349 13.44 13.81 25.66
N GLY A 350 14.60 13.93 24.98
CA GLY A 350 15.93 13.71 25.56
C GLY A 350 16.62 12.41 25.17
N GLY A 351 16.18 11.76 24.08
CA GLY A 351 16.80 10.57 23.51
C GLY A 351 16.41 9.27 24.19
N THR A 352 17.08 8.17 23.86
CA THR A 352 16.72 6.79 24.22
C THR A 352 16.49 6.57 25.71
N LYS A 353 17.34 7.15 26.57
CA LYS A 353 17.24 6.99 28.04
C LYS A 353 16.04 7.73 28.67
N LYS A 354 15.40 8.62 27.93
CA LYS A 354 14.24 9.42 28.36
C LYS A 354 12.93 9.00 27.68
N GLN A 355 12.97 7.90 26.99
CA GLN A 355 11.78 7.37 26.33
C GLN A 355 10.65 7.09 27.32
N GLY A 356 9.44 7.57 26.99
CA GLY A 356 8.31 7.56 27.89
C GLY A 356 8.16 8.82 28.77
N ASP A 357 9.06 9.80 28.70
CA ASP A 357 8.97 11.05 29.48
C ASP A 357 7.84 11.97 28.97
N PHE A 358 7.58 11.98 27.67
CA PHE A 358 6.59 12.83 26.99
C PHE A 358 6.70 14.32 27.35
N ARG A 359 7.94 14.81 27.53
CA ARG A 359 8.21 16.21 27.87
C ARG A 359 9.34 16.76 27.03
N TRP A 360 9.18 18.02 26.65
CA TRP A 360 10.23 18.77 25.96
C TRP A 360 11.47 18.91 26.85
N VAL A 361 12.65 18.86 26.24
CA VAL A 361 13.93 19.19 26.87
C VAL A 361 14.13 20.70 26.78
N PRO A 362 14.04 21.46 27.88
CA PRO A 362 14.04 22.93 27.82
C PRO A 362 15.32 23.52 27.26
N GLU A 363 16.47 22.87 27.48
CA GLU A 363 17.78 23.29 26.99
C GLU A 363 17.85 23.25 25.46
N ASN A 364 17.17 22.31 24.85
CA ASN A 364 17.19 22.09 23.41
C ASN A 364 15.99 22.76 22.70
N PHE A 365 14.85 22.81 23.40
CA PHE A 365 13.59 23.37 22.91
C PHE A 365 13.01 24.32 23.97
N PRO A 366 13.58 25.54 24.08
CA PRO A 366 13.22 26.49 25.14
C PRO A 366 11.79 27.02 25.04
N ASP A 367 11.24 27.13 23.82
CA ASP A 367 9.85 27.52 23.59
C ASP A 367 9.25 26.74 22.40
N PRO A 368 8.88 25.47 22.62
CA PRO A 368 8.36 24.62 21.55
C PRO A 368 7.03 25.13 20.99
N LYS A 369 6.22 25.81 21.80
CA LYS A 369 4.96 26.42 21.32
C LYS A 369 5.23 27.51 20.29
N ARG A 370 6.18 28.40 20.58
CA ARG A 370 6.59 29.44 19.64
C ARG A 370 7.24 28.83 18.39
N MET A 371 8.10 27.83 18.56
CA MET A 371 8.72 27.10 17.45
C MET A 371 7.66 26.55 16.50
N MET A 372 6.69 25.80 17.01
CA MET A 372 5.64 25.18 16.20
C MET A 372 4.76 26.22 15.52
N ARG A 373 4.34 27.28 16.26
CA ARG A 373 3.58 28.39 15.62
C ARG A 373 4.35 29.07 14.50
N ARG A 374 5.65 29.29 14.65
CA ARG A 374 6.50 29.89 13.61
C ARG A 374 6.66 28.98 12.39
N LEU A 375 6.84 27.69 12.59
CA LEU A 375 6.90 26.71 11.49
C LEU A 375 5.53 26.61 10.79
N ASP A 376 4.43 26.56 11.55
CA ASP A 376 3.07 26.48 11.00
C ASP A 376 2.70 27.73 10.19
N SER A 377 3.07 28.94 10.66
CA SER A 377 2.90 30.18 9.89
C SER A 377 3.66 30.17 8.55
N ALA A 378 4.77 29.42 8.49
CA ALA A 378 5.50 29.17 7.26
C ALA A 378 4.92 27.99 6.42
N GLY A 379 3.83 27.36 6.88
CA GLY A 379 3.16 26.24 6.26
C GLY A 379 3.87 24.90 6.50
N VAL A 380 4.62 24.76 7.59
CA VAL A 380 5.35 23.54 7.95
C VAL A 380 4.81 22.99 9.27
N LYS A 381 4.19 21.83 9.24
CA LYS A 381 3.69 21.12 10.44
C LYS A 381 4.83 20.41 11.17
N THR A 382 4.75 20.37 12.50
CA THR A 382 5.67 19.60 13.35
C THR A 382 5.01 18.29 13.73
N LEU A 383 5.70 17.17 13.49
CA LEU A 383 5.27 15.84 13.89
C LEU A 383 6.19 15.34 15.00
N LEU A 384 5.62 14.66 16.00
CA LEU A 384 6.39 14.10 17.11
C LEU A 384 6.32 12.58 17.10
N ILE A 385 7.49 11.94 17.29
CA ILE A 385 7.57 10.52 17.60
C ILE A 385 7.05 10.26 19.03
N SER A 386 6.43 9.12 19.19
CA SER A 386 6.16 8.47 20.45
C SER A 386 6.34 6.97 20.30
N GLU A 387 6.72 6.31 21.37
CA GLU A 387 6.87 4.86 21.45
C GLU A 387 6.09 4.34 22.66
N PRO A 388 5.65 3.08 22.66
CA PRO A 388 4.82 2.55 23.74
C PRO A 388 5.63 2.08 24.96
N TYR A 389 6.95 2.26 24.92
CA TYR A 389 7.86 1.87 25.98
C TYR A 389 8.10 3.03 26.95
N VAL A 390 8.22 2.70 28.24
CA VAL A 390 8.63 3.63 29.30
C VAL A 390 9.90 3.06 29.94
N MET A 391 11.03 3.77 29.71
CA MET A 391 12.33 3.33 30.24
C MET A 391 12.34 3.33 31.75
N ARG A 392 13.10 2.43 32.36
CA ARG A 392 13.30 2.42 33.83
C ARG A 392 13.91 3.73 34.37
N THR A 393 14.59 4.47 33.49
CA THR A 393 15.16 5.79 33.75
C THR A 393 14.20 6.95 33.46
N SER A 394 13.01 6.66 32.94
CA SER A 394 11.97 7.67 32.70
C SER A 394 11.35 8.14 34.01
N ARG A 395 11.05 9.44 34.07
CA ARG A 395 10.31 10.06 35.18
C ARG A 395 8.92 9.44 35.38
N ASN A 396 8.34 8.83 34.35
CA ASN A 396 7.01 8.26 34.41
C ASN A 396 7.02 6.76 34.83
N ASP A 397 8.18 6.09 34.91
CA ASP A 397 8.24 4.66 35.19
C ASP A 397 7.55 4.25 36.52
N ALA A 398 7.87 4.92 37.60
CA ALA A 398 7.25 4.64 38.90
C ALA A 398 5.72 4.80 38.85
N LEU A 399 5.25 5.87 38.20
CA LEU A 399 3.82 6.18 38.06
C LEU A 399 3.08 5.12 37.28
N VAL A 400 3.59 4.75 36.06
CA VAL A 400 2.88 3.81 35.19
C VAL A 400 2.83 2.41 35.80
N ARG A 401 3.85 2.04 36.57
CA ARG A 401 3.90 0.77 37.32
C ARG A 401 2.94 0.76 38.51
N GLN A 402 2.97 1.80 39.36
CA GLN A 402 2.06 1.92 40.49
C GLN A 402 0.59 1.95 40.09
N GLN A 403 0.26 2.66 39.03
CA GLN A 403 -1.11 2.73 38.52
C GLN A 403 -1.51 1.49 37.68
N GLY A 404 -0.62 0.54 37.47
CA GLY A 404 -0.86 -0.68 36.72
C GLY A 404 -1.21 -0.42 35.26
N LEU A 405 -0.54 0.55 34.62
CA LEU A 405 -0.78 0.92 33.21
C LEU A 405 0.02 0.11 32.21
N VAL A 406 0.81 -0.84 32.68
CA VAL A 406 1.77 -1.62 31.91
C VAL A 406 1.38 -3.08 31.84
N GLY A 407 1.94 -3.81 30.88
CA GLY A 407 1.84 -5.26 30.80
C GLY A 407 2.42 -5.94 32.05
N ARG A 408 1.98 -7.13 32.34
CA ARG A 408 2.26 -7.89 33.56
C ARG A 408 2.83 -9.26 33.26
N ASP A 409 3.29 -9.94 34.30
CA ASP A 409 3.63 -11.36 34.23
C ASP A 409 2.40 -12.24 33.92
N LEU A 410 2.61 -13.50 33.57
CA LEU A 410 1.52 -14.43 33.23
C LEU A 410 0.56 -14.66 34.42
N THR A 411 1.05 -14.53 35.66
CA THR A 411 0.21 -14.65 36.87
C THR A 411 -0.66 -13.42 37.10
N ASN A 412 -0.41 -12.34 36.33
CA ASN A 412 -1.12 -11.05 36.40
C ASN A 412 -0.90 -10.28 37.72
N THR A 413 0.19 -10.55 38.39
CA THR A 413 0.49 -10.02 39.74
C THR A 413 1.44 -8.83 39.71
N ALA A 414 2.49 -8.87 38.88
CA ALA A 414 3.54 -7.87 38.87
C ALA A 414 3.70 -7.17 37.52
N PRO A 415 4.02 -5.85 37.49
CA PRO A 415 4.41 -5.15 36.29
C PRO A 415 5.66 -5.80 35.65
N TYR A 416 5.56 -6.12 34.35
CA TYR A 416 6.66 -6.75 33.61
C TYR A 416 7.76 -5.74 33.25
N THR A 417 9.02 -6.15 33.28
CA THR A 417 10.16 -5.38 32.76
C THR A 417 10.71 -6.12 31.54
N VAL A 418 10.76 -5.43 30.41
CA VAL A 418 11.36 -5.92 29.17
C VAL A 418 12.86 -5.62 29.23
N GLU A 419 13.66 -6.59 29.65
CA GLU A 419 15.11 -6.45 29.81
C GLU A 419 15.84 -6.38 28.45
N SER A 420 15.27 -7.01 27.43
CA SER A 420 15.85 -7.12 26.08
C SER A 420 15.53 -5.96 25.16
N PHE A 421 14.87 -4.89 25.65
CA PHE A 421 14.58 -3.75 24.79
C PHE A 421 15.88 -3.05 24.36
N TRP A 422 15.97 -2.67 23.09
CA TRP A 422 17.21 -2.18 22.47
C TRP A 422 17.81 -0.93 23.16
N ALA A 423 16.98 -0.06 23.74
CA ALA A 423 17.41 1.14 24.44
C ALA A 423 17.77 0.90 25.92
N GLY A 424 17.53 -0.32 26.43
CA GLY A 424 17.73 -0.73 27.82
C GLY A 424 16.41 -1.18 28.49
N PRO A 425 16.44 -1.56 29.78
CA PRO A 425 15.28 -2.04 30.51
C PRO A 425 14.11 -1.06 30.46
N ALA A 426 12.92 -1.53 30.10
CA ALA A 426 11.73 -0.71 29.94
C ALA A 426 10.46 -1.47 30.38
N THR A 427 9.39 -0.75 30.62
CA THR A 427 8.04 -1.29 30.73
C THR A 427 7.26 -0.96 29.47
N LEU A 428 6.37 -1.85 29.04
CA LEU A 428 5.52 -1.65 27.87
C LEU A 428 4.09 -1.36 28.31
N LEU A 429 3.53 -0.24 27.82
CA LEU A 429 2.18 0.19 28.19
C LEU A 429 1.11 -0.80 27.71
N ASP A 430 0.08 -1.02 28.52
CA ASP A 430 -1.06 -1.88 28.17
C ASP A 430 -2.12 -1.08 27.38
N MET A 431 -1.98 -1.05 26.04
CA MET A 431 -2.89 -0.30 25.16
C MET A 431 -4.31 -0.88 25.07
N PHE A 432 -4.57 -2.00 25.73
CA PHE A 432 -5.91 -2.58 25.86
C PHE A 432 -6.62 -2.15 27.15
N ARG A 433 -5.87 -1.62 28.12
CA ARG A 433 -6.39 -1.19 29.42
C ARG A 433 -6.95 0.23 29.34
N PRO A 434 -8.22 0.49 29.72
CA PRO A 434 -8.84 1.81 29.60
C PRO A 434 -8.05 2.92 30.34
N LYS A 435 -7.50 2.64 31.52
CA LYS A 435 -6.68 3.61 32.28
C LYS A 435 -5.38 3.97 31.56
N ALA A 436 -4.71 2.99 30.94
CA ALA A 436 -3.49 3.24 30.18
C ALA A 436 -3.79 4.06 28.91
N ARG A 437 -4.88 3.74 28.20
CA ARG A 437 -5.35 4.51 27.04
C ARG A 437 -5.66 5.96 27.42
N GLN A 438 -6.33 6.17 28.54
CA GLN A 438 -6.64 7.51 29.04
C GLN A 438 -5.38 8.29 29.42
N TRP A 439 -4.42 7.64 30.10
CA TRP A 439 -3.14 8.26 30.44
C TRP A 439 -2.36 8.66 29.19
N MET A 440 -2.30 7.79 28.19
CA MET A 440 -1.61 8.06 26.92
C MET A 440 -2.27 9.21 26.17
N TRP A 441 -3.62 9.24 26.13
CA TRP A 441 -4.34 10.36 25.55
C TRP A 441 -4.01 11.69 26.23
N GLN A 442 -3.91 11.74 27.53
CA GLN A 442 -3.53 12.95 28.28
C GLN A 442 -2.14 13.47 27.87
N GLN A 443 -1.20 12.58 27.54
CA GLN A 443 0.09 13.01 27.01
C GLN A 443 -0.06 13.62 25.61
N TYR A 444 -0.82 12.99 24.73
CA TYR A 444 -1.08 13.49 23.38
C TYR A 444 -1.86 14.81 23.41
N ASP A 445 -2.91 14.91 24.17
CA ASP A 445 -3.76 16.10 24.24
C ASP A 445 -2.98 17.34 24.69
N ARG A 446 -2.12 17.20 25.71
CA ARG A 446 -1.24 18.28 26.15
C ARG A 446 -0.28 18.72 25.02
N LEU A 447 0.36 17.79 24.33
CA LEU A 447 1.26 18.10 23.23
C LEU A 447 0.50 18.70 22.04
N LYS A 448 -0.72 18.24 21.77
CA LYS A 448 -1.60 18.84 20.77
C LYS A 448 -1.92 20.29 21.10
N GLN A 449 -2.22 20.61 22.35
CA GLN A 449 -2.44 21.98 22.82
C GLN A 449 -1.18 22.85 22.73
N ASP A 450 0.02 22.26 22.74
CA ASP A 450 1.28 22.94 22.49
C ASP A 450 1.43 23.32 20.99
N GLY A 451 0.72 22.65 20.06
CA GLY A 451 0.73 22.97 18.62
C GLY A 451 1.21 21.83 17.71
N VAL A 452 1.29 20.61 18.20
CA VAL A 452 1.66 19.44 17.39
C VAL A 452 0.67 19.25 16.24
N GLY A 453 1.19 19.16 15.01
CA GLY A 453 0.41 19.03 13.79
C GLY A 453 0.16 17.59 13.33
N GLY A 454 0.95 16.64 13.78
CA GLY A 454 0.83 15.22 13.44
C GLY A 454 1.65 14.33 14.37
N TRP A 455 1.46 13.02 14.25
CA TRP A 455 2.05 12.03 15.15
C TRP A 455 2.88 11.01 14.38
N TRP A 456 3.84 10.42 15.09
CA TRP A 456 4.58 9.25 14.65
C TRP A 456 4.56 8.22 15.79
N SER A 457 3.84 7.11 15.56
CA SER A 457 3.72 5.97 16.49
C SER A 457 4.66 4.86 16.04
N ASP A 458 5.86 4.83 16.62
CA ASP A 458 6.91 3.87 16.30
C ASP A 458 6.94 2.69 17.28
N LEU A 459 7.54 1.57 16.87
CA LEU A 459 7.70 0.33 17.65
C LEU A 459 6.37 -0.31 18.11
N GLY A 460 5.34 -0.22 17.29
CA GLY A 460 3.98 -0.67 17.64
C GLY A 460 3.67 -2.15 17.33
N GLU A 461 4.63 -2.98 16.95
CA GLU A 461 4.46 -4.44 16.71
C GLU A 461 3.95 -5.20 17.95
N PRO A 462 4.45 -5.00 19.19
CA PRO A 462 5.62 -4.27 19.69
C PRO A 462 6.94 -5.02 19.52
N GLU A 463 7.99 -4.25 19.23
CA GLU A 463 9.34 -4.81 19.13
C GLU A 463 9.83 -5.36 20.48
N ASN A 464 10.56 -6.49 20.47
CA ASN A 464 11.09 -7.15 21.66
C ASN A 464 10.03 -7.53 22.73
N GLN A 465 8.77 -7.76 22.35
CA GLN A 465 7.72 -8.15 23.28
C GLN A 465 7.92 -9.58 23.80
N PRO A 466 8.08 -9.79 25.12
CA PRO A 466 8.26 -11.13 25.69
C PRO A 466 7.01 -12.00 25.57
N ALA A 467 7.21 -13.31 25.32
CA ALA A 467 6.12 -14.27 25.19
C ALA A 467 5.41 -14.60 26.52
N ASP A 468 6.13 -14.45 27.63
CA ASP A 468 5.66 -14.68 29.02
C ASP A 468 5.03 -13.43 29.65
N MET A 469 4.65 -12.48 28.83
CA MET A 469 3.97 -11.25 29.23
C MET A 469 2.46 -11.35 28.97
N ARG A 470 1.68 -10.59 29.75
CA ARG A 470 0.22 -10.54 29.64
C ARG A 470 -0.30 -9.10 29.71
N TYR A 471 -1.39 -8.85 29.02
CA TYR A 471 -2.15 -7.61 28.99
C TYR A 471 -3.60 -7.83 29.42
N ASP A 472 -4.37 -6.76 29.51
CA ASP A 472 -5.78 -6.81 29.89
C ASP A 472 -6.60 -7.72 28.95
N LEU A 473 -6.32 -7.67 27.65
CA LEU A 473 -6.97 -8.50 26.62
C LEU A 473 -6.51 -9.95 26.62
N GLY A 474 -5.33 -10.28 27.18
CA GLY A 474 -4.80 -11.63 27.19
C GLY A 474 -3.27 -11.72 27.13
N PRO A 475 -2.73 -12.94 27.01
CA PRO A 475 -1.29 -13.17 26.90
C PRO A 475 -0.76 -12.67 25.54
N THR A 476 0.54 -12.35 25.50
CA THR A 476 1.24 -11.80 24.32
C THR A 476 0.89 -12.54 23.03
N ARG A 477 1.07 -13.85 22.96
CA ARG A 477 0.84 -14.63 21.74
C ARG A 477 -0.57 -14.47 21.16
N ARG A 478 -1.55 -14.15 22.01
CA ARG A 478 -2.94 -13.96 21.59
C ARG A 478 -3.21 -12.54 21.07
N ILE A 479 -2.49 -11.51 21.55
CA ILE A 479 -2.88 -10.11 21.33
C ILE A 479 -1.83 -9.29 20.56
N HIS A 480 -0.64 -9.81 20.36
CA HIS A 480 0.51 -9.13 19.79
C HIS A 480 0.16 -8.34 18.53
N ASN A 481 -0.43 -8.99 17.54
CA ASN A 481 -0.76 -8.35 16.26
C ASN A 481 -1.78 -7.19 16.36
N ALA A 482 -2.62 -7.17 17.39
CA ALA A 482 -3.62 -6.12 17.59
C ALA A 482 -3.06 -4.88 18.31
N TYR A 483 -1.86 -4.95 18.86
CA TYR A 483 -1.32 -3.92 19.75
C TYR A 483 -1.19 -2.55 19.07
N GLY A 484 -0.55 -2.48 17.91
CA GLY A 484 -0.35 -1.23 17.17
C GLY A 484 -1.67 -0.56 16.77
N GLN A 485 -2.66 -1.37 16.38
CA GLN A 485 -4.01 -0.85 16.08
C GLN A 485 -4.72 -0.33 17.32
N ALA A 486 -4.63 -1.04 18.45
CA ALA A 486 -5.20 -0.59 19.73
C ALA A 486 -4.57 0.73 20.18
N TRP A 487 -3.27 0.88 19.97
CA TRP A 487 -2.58 2.13 20.26
C TRP A 487 -3.01 3.28 19.33
N ALA A 488 -3.00 3.07 18.01
CA ALA A 488 -3.42 4.09 17.06
C ALA A 488 -4.88 4.53 17.24
N SER A 489 -5.75 3.62 17.73
CA SER A 489 -7.15 3.94 18.01
C SER A 489 -7.31 4.99 19.10
N ILE A 490 -6.35 5.14 20.02
CA ILE A 490 -6.37 6.19 21.06
C ILE A 490 -6.39 7.57 20.40
N LEU A 491 -5.56 7.80 19.38
CA LEU A 491 -5.54 9.05 18.64
C LEU A 491 -6.84 9.27 17.87
N SER A 492 -7.26 8.31 17.06
CA SER A 492 -8.43 8.47 16.18
C SER A 492 -9.74 8.67 16.94
N GLU A 493 -9.96 7.89 18.00
CA GLU A 493 -11.17 7.99 18.82
C GLU A 493 -11.26 9.32 19.58
N ASN A 494 -10.13 9.79 20.09
CA ASN A 494 -10.11 11.04 20.84
C ASN A 494 -10.09 12.28 19.95
N TYR A 495 -9.45 12.23 18.75
CA TYR A 495 -9.59 13.30 17.76
C TYR A 495 -11.04 13.46 17.32
N ALA A 496 -11.77 12.37 17.07
CA ALA A 496 -13.17 12.43 16.71
C ALA A 496 -14.04 13.14 17.78
N ARG A 497 -13.66 13.04 19.05
CA ARG A 497 -14.38 13.69 20.18
C ARG A 497 -13.91 15.11 20.45
N SER A 498 -12.59 15.32 20.53
CA SER A 498 -12.01 16.56 21.01
C SER A 498 -11.63 17.54 19.90
N TYR A 499 -11.31 17.03 18.70
CA TYR A 499 -10.85 17.81 17.55
C TYR A 499 -11.58 17.45 16.24
N PRO A 500 -12.93 17.37 16.22
CA PRO A 500 -13.68 16.90 15.05
C PRO A 500 -13.48 17.77 13.80
N GLN A 501 -13.05 19.02 13.97
CA GLN A 501 -12.76 19.94 12.88
C GLN A 501 -11.41 19.68 12.21
N GLU A 502 -10.57 18.80 12.78
CA GLU A 502 -9.23 18.54 12.27
C GLU A 502 -9.09 17.10 11.76
N ARG A 503 -8.36 16.92 10.68
CA ARG A 503 -7.96 15.59 10.20
C ARG A 503 -6.72 15.13 10.92
N LEU A 504 -6.78 13.92 11.47
CA LEU A 504 -5.64 13.26 12.09
C LEU A 504 -4.64 12.82 11.01
N PHE A 505 -3.35 13.02 11.28
CA PHE A 505 -2.24 12.42 10.54
C PHE A 505 -1.35 11.67 11.53
N ASN A 506 -1.25 10.35 11.38
CA ASN A 506 -0.45 9.48 12.24
C ASN A 506 0.41 8.53 11.39
N LEU A 507 1.71 8.77 11.34
CA LEU A 507 2.66 7.79 10.87
C LEU A 507 2.69 6.66 11.90
N ALA A 508 2.31 5.43 11.54
CA ALA A 508 2.38 4.30 12.45
C ALA A 508 3.03 3.09 11.77
N ARG A 509 4.07 2.55 12.42
CA ARG A 509 4.88 1.46 11.85
C ARG A 509 4.08 0.17 11.74
N SER A 510 3.19 -0.09 12.70
CA SER A 510 2.49 -1.35 12.82
C SER A 510 0.97 -1.18 12.98
N GLY A 511 0.24 -2.27 12.77
CA GLY A 511 -1.20 -2.38 12.90
C GLY A 511 -1.70 -3.75 12.48
N TRP A 512 -3.02 -3.87 12.31
CA TRP A 512 -3.70 -5.11 11.95
C TRP A 512 -4.82 -4.83 10.94
N ALA A 513 -5.59 -5.86 10.56
CA ALA A 513 -6.78 -5.69 9.70
C ALA A 513 -7.72 -4.61 10.27
N GLY A 514 -8.09 -3.63 9.46
CA GLY A 514 -8.89 -2.48 9.88
C GLY A 514 -8.07 -1.28 10.39
N MET A 515 -6.73 -1.37 10.37
CA MET A 515 -5.86 -0.27 10.81
C MET A 515 -6.10 1.05 10.06
N GLN A 516 -6.51 0.97 8.81
CA GLN A 516 -6.74 2.14 7.96
C GLN A 516 -7.79 3.10 8.54
N ARG A 517 -8.82 2.61 9.24
CA ARG A 517 -9.86 3.48 9.82
C ARG A 517 -9.36 4.43 10.90
N HIS A 518 -8.16 4.16 11.44
CA HIS A 518 -7.54 4.97 12.49
C HIS A 518 -6.60 6.07 11.97
N SER A 519 -6.74 6.47 10.70
CA SER A 519 -5.87 7.47 10.05
C SER A 519 -4.39 7.10 10.12
N ILE A 520 -4.07 5.81 9.95
CA ILE A 520 -2.70 5.32 9.92
C ILE A 520 -2.11 5.49 8.51
N PHE A 521 -0.92 6.09 8.46
CA PHE A 521 -0.09 6.25 7.26
C PHE A 521 1.20 5.43 7.46
N PRO A 522 1.20 4.13 7.14
CA PRO A 522 2.30 3.24 7.49
C PRO A 522 3.50 3.41 6.56
N TRP A 523 4.68 3.10 7.10
CA TRP A 523 5.90 2.94 6.30
C TRP A 523 6.44 1.52 6.44
N SER A 524 7.41 1.19 5.59
CA SER A 524 7.93 -0.18 5.46
C SER A 524 8.93 -0.58 6.55
N GLY A 525 9.18 0.28 7.55
CA GLY A 525 10.14 0.02 8.64
C GLY A 525 11.59 0.35 8.25
N ASP A 526 12.54 -0.21 9.00
CA ASP A 526 13.97 0.12 9.00
C ASP A 526 14.72 -0.49 7.81
N ILE A 527 14.46 0.02 6.63
CA ILE A 527 14.99 -0.49 5.36
C ILE A 527 16.47 -0.20 5.17
N ASN A 528 17.22 -1.17 4.67
CA ASN A 528 18.62 -1.00 4.28
C ASN A 528 18.77 0.02 3.14
N ARG A 529 19.77 0.92 3.24
CA ARG A 529 20.13 1.88 2.19
C ARG A 529 20.89 1.17 1.07
N SER A 530 20.15 0.40 0.26
CA SER A 530 20.69 -0.37 -0.84
C SER A 530 19.69 -0.49 -1.99
N TRP A 531 20.18 -0.85 -3.17
CA TRP A 531 19.32 -1.17 -4.31
C TRP A 531 18.38 -2.35 -4.03
N SER A 532 18.83 -3.35 -3.25
CA SER A 532 17.99 -4.46 -2.81
C SER A 532 16.85 -3.99 -1.91
N GLY A 533 17.15 -3.11 -0.95
CA GLY A 533 16.12 -2.47 -0.12
C GLY A 533 15.13 -1.67 -0.96
N PHE A 534 15.61 -0.92 -1.94
CA PHE A 534 14.76 -0.13 -2.83
C PHE A 534 13.83 -1.01 -3.69
N GLN A 535 14.33 -2.12 -4.23
CA GLN A 535 13.53 -3.07 -5.01
C GLN A 535 12.32 -3.63 -4.25
N ALA A 536 12.47 -3.83 -2.94
CA ALA A 536 11.40 -4.36 -2.10
C ALA A 536 10.20 -3.40 -1.95
N GLN A 537 10.37 -2.09 -2.19
CA GLN A 537 9.36 -1.10 -1.83
C GLN A 537 8.11 -1.13 -2.71
N VAL A 538 8.24 -1.47 -3.99
CA VAL A 538 7.08 -1.56 -4.89
C VAL A 538 6.15 -2.70 -4.47
N PRO A 539 6.60 -3.97 -4.33
CA PRO A 539 5.71 -5.06 -3.91
C PRO A 539 5.17 -4.90 -2.48
N ILE A 540 5.91 -4.27 -1.55
CA ILE A 540 5.41 -3.96 -0.21
C ILE A 540 4.22 -2.99 -0.31
N MET A 541 4.38 -1.88 -1.02
CA MET A 541 3.33 -0.86 -1.20
C MET A 541 2.07 -1.46 -1.84
N LEU A 542 2.24 -2.25 -2.90
CA LEU A 542 1.12 -2.87 -3.62
C LEU A 542 0.44 -3.97 -2.80
N GLY A 543 1.20 -4.79 -2.07
CA GLY A 543 0.68 -5.83 -1.19
C GLY A 543 -0.18 -5.26 -0.06
N MET A 544 0.27 -4.17 0.56
CA MET A 544 -0.50 -3.44 1.57
C MET A 544 -1.77 -2.82 0.98
N GLY A 545 -1.67 -2.23 -0.23
CA GLY A 545 -2.82 -1.68 -0.94
C GLY A 545 -3.90 -2.72 -1.21
N LEU A 546 -3.52 -3.94 -1.63
CA LEU A 546 -4.45 -5.07 -1.81
C LEU A 546 -4.98 -5.63 -0.47
N GLY A 547 -4.32 -5.34 0.64
CA GLY A 547 -4.81 -5.58 2.00
C GLY A 547 -5.71 -4.46 2.56
N GLY A 548 -6.09 -3.46 1.74
CA GLY A 548 -6.97 -2.35 2.14
C GLY A 548 -6.24 -1.14 2.76
N VAL A 549 -4.89 -1.14 2.79
CA VAL A 549 -4.07 -0.07 3.36
C VAL A 549 -3.41 0.74 2.25
N GLY A 550 -4.05 1.82 1.82
CA GLY A 550 -3.71 2.56 0.60
C GLY A 550 -2.56 3.56 0.70
N TYR A 551 -1.97 3.80 1.88
CA TYR A 551 -0.98 4.87 2.11
C TYR A 551 0.41 4.35 2.49
N MET A 552 0.71 3.09 2.19
CA MET A 552 2.03 2.53 2.44
C MET A 552 3.11 3.30 1.69
N HIS A 553 4.21 3.62 2.39
CA HIS A 553 5.38 4.30 1.85
C HIS A 553 6.67 3.74 2.48
N SER A 554 7.82 4.29 2.12
CA SER A 554 9.12 3.90 2.68
C SER A 554 9.84 5.08 3.28
N ASP A 555 10.87 4.81 4.08
CA ASP A 555 11.94 5.75 4.39
C ASP A 555 12.72 6.01 3.10
N ALA A 556 12.33 7.10 2.40
CA ALA A 556 12.85 7.37 1.07
C ALA A 556 14.33 7.77 1.12
N GLY A 557 15.14 7.05 0.36
CA GLY A 557 16.59 7.14 0.39
C GLY A 557 17.27 6.00 1.15
N GLY A 558 16.48 5.18 1.89
CA GLY A 558 16.98 4.10 2.75
C GLY A 558 17.33 4.57 4.16
N PHE A 559 16.82 3.88 5.18
CA PHE A 559 16.96 4.31 6.57
C PHE A 559 18.39 4.13 7.08
N CYS A 560 18.85 2.88 7.15
CA CYS A 560 20.06 2.51 7.89
C CYS A 560 21.03 1.68 7.04
N VAL A 561 22.26 1.52 7.56
CA VAL A 561 23.33 0.71 6.97
C VAL A 561 23.53 1.03 5.47
N GLY A 562 24.66 0.71 4.91
CA GLY A 562 24.96 0.98 3.52
C GLY A 562 25.60 2.36 3.26
N PRO A 563 26.38 2.47 2.18
CA PRO A 563 27.12 3.67 1.84
C PRO A 563 26.22 4.77 1.29
N VAL A 564 26.77 5.98 1.19
CA VAL A 564 26.18 7.06 0.42
C VAL A 564 26.18 6.68 -1.06
N ASP A 565 25.01 6.66 -1.69
CA ASP A 565 24.83 6.46 -3.13
C ASP A 565 23.86 7.52 -3.65
N SER A 566 24.39 8.52 -4.35
CA SER A 566 23.61 9.64 -4.86
C SER A 566 22.62 9.22 -5.97
N GLU A 567 22.94 8.20 -6.77
CA GLU A 567 21.99 7.68 -7.77
C GLU A 567 20.85 6.93 -7.10
N LEU A 568 21.14 6.05 -6.15
CA LEU A 568 20.14 5.32 -5.37
C LEU A 568 19.18 6.30 -4.68
N TYR A 569 19.71 7.29 -3.98
CA TYR A 569 18.93 8.33 -3.32
C TYR A 569 18.01 9.05 -4.32
N THR A 570 18.57 9.50 -5.44
CA THR A 570 17.82 10.20 -6.49
C THR A 570 16.68 9.35 -7.04
N ARG A 571 16.96 8.09 -7.40
CA ARG A 571 15.95 7.16 -7.93
C ARG A 571 14.86 6.86 -6.91
N TRP A 572 15.23 6.74 -5.64
CA TRP A 572 14.26 6.53 -4.56
C TRP A 572 13.36 7.74 -4.37
N LEU A 573 13.93 8.96 -4.34
CA LEU A 573 13.14 10.19 -4.21
C LEU A 573 12.26 10.47 -5.43
N GLN A 574 12.71 10.13 -6.65
CA GLN A 574 11.86 10.15 -7.84
C GLN A 574 10.63 9.25 -7.66
N MET A 575 10.79 8.01 -7.17
CA MET A 575 9.67 7.13 -6.88
C MET A 575 8.80 7.69 -5.75
N ALA A 576 9.40 8.14 -4.65
CA ALA A 576 8.67 8.67 -3.49
C ALA A 576 7.79 9.87 -3.84
N SER A 577 8.20 10.69 -4.82
CA SER A 577 7.37 11.82 -5.30
C SER A 577 6.06 11.37 -5.96
N LEU A 578 5.98 10.10 -6.38
CA LEU A 578 4.81 9.45 -7.01
C LEU A 578 4.22 8.33 -6.15
N CYS A 579 4.64 8.23 -4.89
CA CYS A 579 4.02 7.38 -3.86
C CYS A 579 2.92 8.13 -3.09
N PRO A 580 2.06 7.43 -2.36
CA PRO A 580 1.02 8.05 -1.53
C PRO A 580 1.58 9.10 -0.57
N ILE A 581 2.65 8.80 0.15
CA ILE A 581 3.37 9.73 1.04
C ILE A 581 4.81 9.89 0.55
N MET A 582 5.35 11.11 0.65
CA MET A 582 6.74 11.44 0.34
C MET A 582 7.47 11.86 1.62
N ARG A 583 8.27 10.95 2.20
CA ARG A 583 9.01 11.19 3.43
C ARG A 583 10.44 10.66 3.33
N PRO A 584 11.44 11.51 3.00
CA PRO A 584 12.85 11.16 3.24
C PRO A 584 13.08 10.95 4.73
N HIS A 585 13.76 9.84 5.07
CA HIS A 585 14.16 9.55 6.44
C HIS A 585 15.42 8.69 6.44
N GLY A 586 16.30 8.90 7.40
CA GLY A 586 17.57 8.16 7.47
C GLY A 586 18.30 8.35 8.77
N GLU A 587 19.14 7.36 9.05
CA GLU A 587 20.11 7.30 10.14
C GLU A 587 21.54 7.33 9.58
N GLY A 588 22.45 8.05 10.24
CA GLY A 588 23.87 8.12 9.92
C GLY A 588 24.24 8.92 8.66
N VAL A 589 23.40 8.90 7.62
CA VAL A 589 23.53 9.68 6.39
C VAL A 589 22.40 10.71 6.32
N PRO A 590 22.69 11.99 6.06
CA PRO A 590 21.65 13.01 5.97
C PRO A 590 20.63 12.68 4.88
N PRO A 591 19.33 12.55 5.22
CA PRO A 591 18.28 12.27 4.25
C PRO A 591 17.75 13.55 3.58
N GLU A 592 18.26 14.72 3.94
CA GLU A 592 17.83 16.00 3.38
C GLU A 592 18.36 16.14 1.94
N PRO A 593 17.47 16.45 0.95
CA PRO A 593 17.88 16.49 -0.45
C PRO A 593 18.89 17.60 -0.78
N TYR A 594 18.93 18.67 0.02
CA TYR A 594 19.93 19.75 -0.16
C TYR A 594 21.35 19.33 0.20
N TRP A 595 21.54 18.17 0.82
CA TRP A 595 22.85 17.64 1.18
C TRP A 595 23.59 17.00 -0.01
N TYR A 596 22.83 16.54 -0.99
CA TYR A 596 23.40 15.87 -2.16
C TYR A 596 23.92 16.89 -3.19
N PRO A 597 25.01 16.58 -3.93
CA PRO A 597 25.56 17.49 -4.93
C PRO A 597 24.68 17.59 -6.18
N GLU A 598 24.88 18.64 -6.98
CA GLU A 598 24.34 18.69 -8.34
C GLU A 598 25.03 17.62 -9.23
N PRO A 599 24.33 16.99 -10.18
CA PRO A 599 22.95 17.29 -10.62
C PRO A 599 21.86 16.60 -9.79
N TYR A 600 22.22 15.75 -8.83
CA TYR A 600 21.28 14.93 -8.05
C TYR A 600 20.27 15.79 -7.27
N GLN A 601 20.75 16.85 -6.64
CA GLN A 601 19.89 17.78 -5.91
C GLN A 601 18.84 18.42 -6.83
N GLY A 602 19.24 18.90 -8.02
CA GLY A 602 18.33 19.49 -9.00
C GLY A 602 17.28 18.52 -9.48
N ILE A 603 17.66 17.26 -9.73
CA ILE A 603 16.74 16.20 -10.18
C ILE A 603 15.68 15.91 -9.11
N VAL A 604 16.08 15.76 -7.86
CA VAL A 604 15.16 15.51 -6.74
C VAL A 604 14.22 16.71 -6.52
N ARG A 605 14.74 17.95 -6.70
CA ARG A 605 13.93 19.16 -6.61
C ARG A 605 12.82 19.20 -7.66
N GLU A 606 13.12 18.86 -8.91
CA GLU A 606 12.10 18.77 -9.97
C GLU A 606 11.08 17.65 -9.72
N ALA A 607 11.51 16.49 -9.20
CA ALA A 607 10.61 15.42 -8.80
C ALA A 607 9.65 15.87 -7.67
N ALA A 608 10.16 16.57 -6.67
CA ALA A 608 9.33 17.15 -5.61
C ALA A 608 8.35 18.21 -6.14
N ARG A 609 8.80 19.08 -7.07
CA ARG A 609 7.93 20.06 -7.72
C ARG A 609 6.80 19.41 -8.52
N LEU A 610 7.10 18.33 -9.26
CA LEU A 610 6.09 17.57 -9.99
C LEU A 610 5.01 17.03 -9.06
N ARG A 611 5.39 16.51 -7.87
CA ARG A 611 4.42 16.07 -6.86
C ARG A 611 3.44 17.17 -6.47
N TYR A 612 3.94 18.40 -6.25
CA TYR A 612 3.07 19.54 -5.89
C TYR A 612 2.16 19.99 -7.05
N GLN A 613 2.64 19.89 -8.28
CA GLN A 613 1.79 20.11 -9.45
C GLN A 613 0.70 19.03 -9.58
N LEU A 614 1.02 17.77 -9.26
CA LEU A 614 0.08 16.65 -9.26
C LEU A 614 -0.84 16.61 -8.02
N LEU A 615 -0.72 17.57 -7.10
CA LEU A 615 -1.51 17.56 -5.87
C LEU A 615 -3.04 17.47 -6.11
N PRO A 616 -3.65 18.14 -7.11
CA PRO A 616 -5.07 17.96 -7.43
C PRO A 616 -5.42 16.51 -7.75
N TYR A 617 -4.56 15.84 -8.49
CA TYR A 617 -4.72 14.43 -8.84
C TYR A 617 -4.55 13.52 -7.62
N LEU A 618 -3.45 13.68 -6.86
CA LEU A 618 -3.18 12.89 -5.65
C LEU A 618 -4.26 13.04 -4.58
N TYR A 619 -4.77 14.26 -4.40
CA TYR A 619 -5.82 14.52 -3.43
C TYR A 619 -7.17 13.92 -3.85
N THR A 620 -7.43 13.87 -5.15
CA THR A 620 -8.58 13.14 -5.71
C THR A 620 -8.46 11.62 -5.46
N LEU A 621 -7.27 11.04 -5.62
CA LEU A 621 -7.05 9.63 -5.30
C LEU A 621 -7.22 9.35 -3.81
N ALA A 622 -6.82 10.29 -2.94
CA ALA A 622 -7.05 10.19 -1.50
C ALA A 622 -8.56 10.19 -1.18
N TRP A 623 -9.34 11.06 -1.84
CA TRP A 623 -10.79 11.06 -1.72
C TRP A 623 -11.42 9.76 -2.27
N GLU A 624 -10.97 9.25 -3.41
CA GLU A 624 -11.42 7.97 -3.96
C GLU A 624 -11.16 6.82 -2.95
N ASN A 625 -9.97 6.79 -2.33
CA ASN A 625 -9.65 5.82 -1.29
C ASN A 625 -10.60 5.92 -0.09
N ASN A 626 -10.87 7.14 0.40
CA ASN A 626 -11.83 7.36 1.48
C ASN A 626 -13.23 6.86 1.12
N GLN A 627 -13.70 7.08 -0.12
CA GLN A 627 -15.05 6.68 -0.55
C GLN A 627 -15.17 5.18 -0.82
N THR A 628 -14.14 4.56 -1.39
CA THR A 628 -14.23 3.22 -1.98
C THR A 628 -13.25 2.20 -1.41
N GLY A 629 -12.22 2.63 -0.67
CA GLY A 629 -11.11 1.79 -0.27
C GLY A 629 -10.10 1.48 -1.39
N THR A 630 -10.29 2.03 -2.58
CA THR A 630 -9.36 1.86 -3.70
C THR A 630 -8.00 2.46 -3.35
N PRO A 631 -6.88 1.71 -3.44
CA PRO A 631 -5.55 2.25 -3.11
C PRO A 631 -5.09 3.28 -4.15
N LEU A 632 -4.26 4.23 -3.72
CA LEU A 632 -3.68 5.25 -4.59
C LEU A 632 -2.71 4.61 -5.59
N ALA A 633 -1.80 3.78 -5.10
CA ALA A 633 -0.91 2.95 -5.92
C ALA A 633 -1.52 1.55 -6.12
N ARG A 634 -1.61 1.11 -7.37
CA ARG A 634 -2.37 -0.09 -7.77
C ARG A 634 -1.47 -1.04 -8.54
N PRO A 635 -1.60 -2.36 -8.36
CA PRO A 635 -0.90 -3.32 -9.21
C PRO A 635 -1.38 -3.23 -10.65
N MET A 636 -0.57 -3.73 -11.57
CA MET A 636 -0.82 -3.61 -13.00
C MET A 636 -2.12 -4.31 -13.46
N ASN A 637 -2.51 -5.37 -12.78
CA ASN A 637 -3.74 -6.13 -13.04
C ASN A 637 -4.96 -5.62 -12.25
N TYR A 638 -4.88 -4.45 -11.57
CA TYR A 638 -5.96 -3.93 -10.71
C TYR A 638 -7.29 -3.74 -11.45
N GLY A 639 -7.25 -3.40 -12.74
CA GLY A 639 -8.42 -3.21 -13.59
C GLY A 639 -8.99 -4.51 -14.20
N ALA A 640 -8.44 -5.69 -13.89
CA ALA A 640 -8.95 -6.95 -14.41
C ALA A 640 -10.37 -7.24 -13.89
N SER A 641 -11.25 -7.70 -14.80
CA SER A 641 -12.58 -8.18 -14.46
C SER A 641 -12.56 -9.71 -14.34
N TYR A 642 -13.23 -10.25 -13.33
CA TYR A 642 -13.36 -11.69 -13.11
C TYR A 642 -14.58 -12.32 -13.77
N LEU A 643 -15.42 -11.50 -14.43
CA LEU A 643 -16.51 -12.06 -15.22
C LEU A 643 -15.91 -12.75 -16.46
N ARG A 644 -16.07 -14.07 -16.58
CA ARG A 644 -15.97 -14.74 -17.89
C ARG A 644 -16.97 -14.07 -18.82
N GLN A 645 -16.59 -13.80 -20.07
CA GLN A 645 -17.60 -13.55 -21.09
C GLN A 645 -18.48 -14.81 -21.13
N ALA A 646 -19.75 -14.66 -20.82
CA ALA A 646 -20.72 -15.66 -21.18
C ALA A 646 -20.53 -15.95 -22.68
N SER A 647 -20.44 -17.23 -23.04
CA SER A 647 -20.39 -17.68 -24.44
C SER A 647 -21.45 -16.91 -25.20
N GLY A 648 -21.13 -16.38 -26.37
CA GLY A 648 -21.82 -15.31 -27.10
C GLY A 648 -23.35 -15.38 -27.30
N GLU A 649 -24.04 -16.38 -26.75
CA GLU A 649 -25.52 -16.50 -26.79
C GLU A 649 -26.23 -15.89 -25.58
N GLU A 650 -25.62 -15.83 -24.39
CA GLU A 650 -26.24 -15.17 -23.21
C GLU A 650 -25.98 -13.66 -23.13
N ALA A 651 -24.92 -13.17 -23.79
CA ALA A 651 -24.63 -11.75 -23.86
C ALA A 651 -25.61 -10.98 -24.77
N ALA A 652 -26.25 -11.65 -25.71
CA ALA A 652 -27.23 -11.07 -26.63
C ALA A 652 -28.63 -10.88 -26.01
N ALA A 653 -28.96 -11.57 -24.93
CA ALA A 653 -30.28 -11.51 -24.31
C ALA A 653 -30.46 -10.42 -23.24
N GLY A 654 -29.38 -9.73 -22.83
CA GLY A 654 -29.40 -8.76 -21.72
C GLY A 654 -29.02 -7.33 -22.03
N LEU A 655 -28.39 -7.05 -23.16
CA LEU A 655 -27.94 -5.70 -23.54
C LEU A 655 -28.08 -5.49 -25.06
N SER A 656 -29.29 -5.14 -25.50
CA SER A 656 -29.49 -4.66 -26.86
C SER A 656 -28.67 -3.39 -27.11
N PRO A 657 -27.81 -3.33 -28.17
CA PRO A 657 -27.09 -2.14 -28.55
C PRO A 657 -27.99 -0.98 -28.97
N ASP A 658 -29.26 -1.23 -29.21
CA ASP A 658 -30.21 -0.25 -29.78
C ASP A 658 -30.76 0.77 -28.77
N ASN A 659 -30.46 0.66 -27.47
CA ASN A 659 -30.81 1.72 -26.51
C ASN A 659 -29.68 2.76 -26.32
N ALA A 660 -28.69 2.79 -27.20
CA ALA A 660 -27.67 3.84 -27.28
C ALA A 660 -27.95 4.91 -28.31
N THR A 661 -29.14 4.91 -28.92
CA THR A 661 -29.57 5.96 -29.84
C THR A 661 -30.02 7.19 -29.05
N THR A 662 -29.31 8.31 -29.29
CA THR A 662 -29.81 9.70 -29.13
C THR A 662 -30.54 10.00 -27.81
N ALA A 663 -29.89 9.78 -26.69
CA ALA A 663 -30.23 10.62 -25.53
C ALA A 663 -29.50 11.94 -25.72
N GLU A 664 -30.26 12.91 -26.18
CA GLU A 664 -29.96 14.34 -26.12
C GLU A 664 -29.34 14.66 -24.78
N TRP A 665 -28.43 15.65 -24.75
CA TRP A 665 -27.85 16.25 -23.55
C TRP A 665 -28.90 16.93 -22.64
N GLY A 666 -30.11 16.42 -22.63
CA GLY A 666 -31.19 16.82 -21.76
C GLY A 666 -31.01 16.18 -20.39
N ALA A 667 -30.91 17.04 -19.41
CA ALA A 667 -31.11 16.86 -17.96
C ALA A 667 -31.52 15.45 -17.51
N ALA A 668 -30.62 14.47 -17.54
CA ALA A 668 -30.77 13.27 -16.75
C ALA A 668 -30.43 13.66 -15.32
N ASP A 669 -31.49 13.83 -14.56
CA ASP A 669 -31.57 14.17 -13.18
C ASP A 669 -30.64 13.27 -12.34
N TRP A 670 -29.49 13.79 -11.96
CA TRP A 670 -28.59 13.17 -11.01
C TRP A 670 -28.95 13.68 -9.61
N SER A 671 -30.18 13.43 -9.18
CA SER A 671 -30.57 13.66 -7.81
C SER A 671 -29.81 12.67 -6.92
N TRP A 672 -28.81 13.16 -6.26
CA TRP A 672 -28.11 12.47 -5.19
C TRP A 672 -28.99 12.46 -3.95
N ASN A 673 -29.87 11.46 -3.84
CA ASN A 673 -30.51 11.16 -2.58
C ASN A 673 -29.47 10.42 -1.71
N THR A 674 -29.13 10.99 -0.57
CA THR A 674 -27.95 10.75 0.26
C THR A 674 -27.82 9.35 0.86
N THR A 675 -28.72 8.41 0.60
CA THR A 675 -28.68 7.04 1.14
C THR A 675 -28.63 5.92 0.11
N ALA A 676 -29.13 6.11 -1.10
CA ALA A 676 -29.10 5.08 -2.16
C ALA A 676 -28.13 5.38 -3.32
N SER A 677 -27.75 6.64 -3.49
CA SER A 677 -26.96 7.12 -4.62
C SER A 677 -25.46 6.87 -4.49
N SER A 678 -24.95 6.63 -3.30
CA SER A 678 -23.52 6.43 -3.07
C SER A 678 -22.99 5.12 -3.67
N GLU A 679 -23.81 4.09 -3.76
CA GLU A 679 -23.42 2.77 -4.27
C GLU A 679 -23.53 2.70 -5.80
N TRP A 680 -24.55 3.32 -6.37
CA TRP A 680 -24.81 3.30 -7.81
C TRP A 680 -23.87 4.25 -8.59
N GLY A 681 -23.57 5.44 -8.04
CA GLY A 681 -22.57 6.36 -8.59
C GLY A 681 -21.15 5.78 -8.53
N ARG A 682 -20.81 5.07 -7.45
CA ARG A 682 -19.55 4.36 -7.26
C ARG A 682 -19.39 3.22 -8.27
N GLN A 683 -20.43 2.43 -8.48
CA GLN A 683 -20.41 1.28 -9.42
C GLN A 683 -20.31 1.75 -10.89
N ARG A 684 -20.95 2.84 -11.29
CA ARG A 684 -20.88 3.36 -12.66
C ARG A 684 -19.55 4.05 -12.98
N LEU A 685 -18.98 4.80 -12.04
CA LEU A 685 -17.68 5.43 -12.24
C LEU A 685 -16.58 4.37 -12.33
N ALA A 686 -16.61 3.36 -11.46
CA ALA A 686 -15.72 2.22 -11.50
C ALA A 686 -15.92 1.35 -12.75
N ALA A 687 -17.16 1.05 -13.13
CA ALA A 687 -17.48 0.19 -14.29
C ALA A 687 -17.11 0.84 -15.64
N ARG A 688 -17.33 2.14 -15.82
CA ARG A 688 -16.96 2.83 -17.07
C ARG A 688 -15.45 3.02 -17.23
N GLN A 689 -14.71 3.18 -16.15
CA GLN A 689 -13.24 3.18 -16.19
C GLN A 689 -12.67 1.76 -16.44
N GLN A 690 -13.41 0.72 -16.10
CA GLN A 690 -13.02 -0.67 -16.25
C GLN A 690 -13.26 -1.28 -17.64
N GLN A 691 -14.24 -0.80 -18.43
CA GLN A 691 -14.57 -1.39 -19.73
C GLN A 691 -13.44 -1.31 -20.78
N ALA A 692 -12.44 -0.45 -20.58
CA ALA A 692 -11.26 -0.35 -21.47
C ALA A 692 -10.16 -1.39 -21.14
N PHE A 693 -10.30 -2.20 -20.08
CA PHE A 693 -9.25 -3.11 -19.58
C PHE A 693 -9.45 -4.58 -19.99
N THR A 694 -10.28 -4.87 -20.98
CA THR A 694 -10.61 -6.25 -21.30
C THR A 694 -9.44 -7.05 -21.88
N GLN A 695 -9.06 -8.09 -21.18
CA GLN A 695 -8.74 -9.47 -21.59
C GLN A 695 -7.42 -9.87 -22.28
N GLN A 696 -6.53 -9.02 -22.76
CA GLN A 696 -5.31 -9.53 -23.42
C GLN A 696 -4.03 -9.33 -22.61
N ASN A 697 -3.82 -10.02 -21.55
CA ASN A 697 -2.55 -10.22 -20.84
C ASN A 697 -2.70 -10.22 -19.31
N THR A 698 -3.79 -10.75 -18.77
CA THR A 698 -3.96 -10.86 -17.31
C THR A 698 -2.81 -11.62 -16.66
N ALA A 699 -2.29 -12.66 -17.28
CA ALA A 699 -1.17 -13.44 -16.75
C ALA A 699 0.15 -12.62 -16.72
N ALA A 700 0.47 -11.87 -17.78
CA ALA A 700 1.66 -11.02 -17.83
C ALA A 700 1.60 -9.85 -16.83
N LEU A 701 0.40 -9.37 -16.50
CA LEU A 701 0.19 -8.27 -15.54
C LEU A 701 0.11 -8.77 -14.09
N ALA A 702 -0.14 -10.05 -13.86
CA ALA A 702 -0.39 -10.60 -12.53
C ALA A 702 0.83 -10.60 -11.61
N ASN A 703 2.04 -10.70 -12.17
CA ASN A 703 3.27 -10.83 -11.40
C ASN A 703 4.30 -9.72 -11.71
N VAL A 704 3.82 -8.49 -11.87
CA VAL A 704 4.67 -7.32 -12.09
C VAL A 704 5.03 -6.68 -10.76
N ASN A 705 6.32 -6.69 -10.40
CA ASN A 705 6.83 -6.32 -9.08
C ASN A 705 7.59 -4.98 -9.05
N ASP A 706 7.79 -4.34 -10.20
CA ASP A 706 8.74 -3.24 -10.38
C ASP A 706 8.13 -1.99 -11.03
N GLN A 707 6.81 -1.96 -11.17
CA GLN A 707 6.02 -0.84 -11.68
C GLN A 707 4.60 -0.88 -11.12
N TYR A 708 3.89 0.24 -11.18
CA TYR A 708 2.54 0.35 -10.64
C TYR A 708 1.71 1.42 -11.36
N LEU A 709 0.41 1.34 -11.21
CA LEU A 709 -0.50 2.41 -11.59
C LEU A 709 -0.68 3.38 -10.41
N LEU A 710 -0.52 4.67 -10.64
CA LEU A 710 -0.90 5.72 -9.69
C LEU A 710 -2.25 6.25 -10.11
N GLY A 711 -3.31 5.82 -9.42
CA GLY A 711 -4.68 6.03 -9.85
C GLY A 711 -5.01 5.38 -11.19
N PRO A 712 -6.07 5.83 -11.90
CA PRO A 712 -6.48 5.25 -13.17
C PRO A 712 -5.63 5.71 -14.37
N ASN A 713 -4.94 6.83 -14.27
CA ASN A 713 -4.41 7.57 -15.43
C ASN A 713 -2.90 7.49 -15.60
N LEU A 714 -2.13 7.19 -14.54
CA LEU A 714 -0.68 7.21 -14.57
C LEU A 714 -0.08 5.82 -14.36
N LEU A 715 0.98 5.49 -15.09
CA LEU A 715 1.83 4.33 -14.89
C LEU A 715 3.22 4.81 -14.51
N VAL A 716 3.74 4.32 -13.41
CA VAL A 716 5.04 4.66 -12.84
C VAL A 716 5.94 3.42 -12.91
N ALA A 717 7.10 3.55 -13.55
CA ALA A 717 8.08 2.46 -13.65
C ALA A 717 9.45 2.91 -13.07
N PRO A 718 9.67 2.79 -11.75
CA PRO A 718 10.91 3.20 -11.10
C PRO A 718 12.13 2.48 -11.67
N VAL A 719 13.28 3.15 -11.69
CA VAL A 719 14.57 2.55 -12.03
C VAL A 719 15.12 1.92 -10.75
N LEU A 720 15.17 0.61 -10.71
CA LEU A 720 15.47 -0.18 -9.52
C LEU A 720 16.88 -0.83 -9.55
N GLN A 721 17.70 -0.47 -10.53
CA GLN A 721 19.06 -0.99 -10.67
C GLN A 721 20.06 0.15 -10.90
N PRO A 722 21.30 0.04 -10.37
CA PRO A 722 22.33 1.06 -10.55
C PRO A 722 22.71 1.21 -12.02
N GLY A 723 22.94 2.45 -12.46
CA GLY A 723 23.40 2.76 -13.81
C GLY A 723 22.38 2.53 -14.93
N GLN A 724 21.20 2.04 -14.64
CA GLN A 724 20.18 1.76 -15.64
C GLN A 724 19.64 3.07 -16.26
N ARG A 725 19.62 3.16 -17.60
CA ARG A 725 19.14 4.33 -18.37
C ARG A 725 18.02 3.99 -19.33
N ARG A 726 17.56 2.73 -19.33
CA ARG A 726 16.44 2.21 -20.06
C ARG A 726 15.69 1.18 -19.22
N ARG A 727 14.39 1.09 -19.35
CA ARG A 727 13.53 0.14 -18.65
C ARG A 727 12.64 -0.62 -19.60
N ASN A 728 12.48 -1.92 -19.39
CA ASN A 728 11.36 -2.68 -19.89
C ASN A 728 10.12 -2.35 -19.06
N VAL A 729 9.04 -1.94 -19.70
CA VAL A 729 7.77 -1.59 -19.07
C VAL A 729 6.67 -2.42 -19.66
N VAL A 730 5.95 -3.16 -18.84
CA VAL A 730 4.78 -3.95 -19.23
C VAL A 730 3.58 -3.02 -19.31
N LEU A 731 3.05 -2.81 -20.52
CA LEU A 731 1.92 -1.90 -20.73
C LEU A 731 0.61 -2.69 -20.84
N PRO A 732 -0.39 -2.34 -20.02
CA PRO A 732 -1.76 -2.80 -20.27
C PRO A 732 -2.27 -2.38 -21.64
N ALA A 733 -3.32 -3.05 -22.14
CA ALA A 733 -3.94 -2.72 -23.42
C ALA A 733 -4.38 -1.25 -23.51
N GLY A 734 -4.40 -0.71 -24.72
CA GLY A 734 -4.75 0.67 -25.03
C GLY A 734 -3.54 1.57 -25.28
N PRO A 735 -3.75 2.84 -25.70
CA PRO A 735 -2.67 3.78 -25.95
C PRO A 735 -2.09 4.31 -24.62
N TRP A 736 -0.75 4.37 -24.55
CA TRP A 736 0.01 5.00 -23.48
C TRP A 736 0.87 6.12 -24.04
N ILE A 737 1.00 7.20 -23.32
CA ILE A 737 1.72 8.40 -23.76
C ILE A 737 2.80 8.72 -22.74
N ASP A 738 4.04 8.88 -23.18
CA ASP A 738 5.13 9.33 -22.31
C ASP A 738 4.84 10.77 -21.82
N PHE A 739 4.83 10.95 -20.50
CA PHE A 739 4.46 12.23 -19.86
C PHE A 739 5.36 13.39 -20.27
N TYR A 740 6.65 13.13 -20.55
CA TYR A 740 7.64 14.15 -20.83
C TYR A 740 7.76 14.47 -22.32
N THR A 741 7.66 13.45 -23.16
CA THR A 741 7.90 13.58 -24.61
C THR A 741 6.60 13.66 -25.43
N ASN A 742 5.47 13.31 -24.83
CA ASN A 742 4.16 13.13 -25.50
C ASN A 742 4.16 12.07 -26.62
N GLN A 743 5.14 11.16 -26.62
CA GLN A 743 5.19 10.07 -27.60
C GLN A 743 4.21 8.97 -27.25
N THR A 744 3.54 8.42 -28.24
CA THR A 744 2.61 7.29 -28.05
C THR A 744 3.38 5.99 -28.01
N LEU A 745 3.05 5.15 -27.03
CA LEU A 745 3.56 3.80 -26.83
C LEU A 745 2.42 2.79 -27.01
N PRO A 746 2.65 1.70 -27.73
CA PRO A 746 1.60 0.69 -27.93
C PRO A 746 1.41 -0.14 -26.68
N GLY A 747 0.19 -0.21 -26.16
CA GLY A 747 -0.16 -1.08 -25.05
C GLY A 747 -0.30 -2.56 -25.42
N GLY A 748 -0.60 -3.39 -24.39
CA GLY A 748 -0.77 -4.85 -24.53
C GLY A 748 0.54 -5.61 -24.72
N ARG A 749 1.68 -4.99 -24.45
CA ARG A 749 3.01 -5.60 -24.59
C ARG A 749 4.06 -4.95 -23.69
N THR A 750 5.22 -5.56 -23.60
CA THR A 750 6.41 -4.96 -22.99
C THR A 750 7.12 -4.06 -24.00
N VAL A 751 7.49 -2.86 -23.57
CA VAL A 751 8.22 -1.86 -24.37
C VAL A 751 9.45 -1.36 -23.64
N GLY A 752 10.51 -1.03 -24.37
CA GLY A 752 11.72 -0.42 -23.80
C GLY A 752 11.53 1.11 -23.71
N VAL A 753 11.54 1.67 -22.52
CA VAL A 753 11.38 3.10 -22.26
C VAL A 753 12.69 3.71 -21.80
N ALA A 754 13.06 4.89 -22.33
CA ALA A 754 14.22 5.62 -21.89
C ALA A 754 14.04 6.07 -20.43
N ALA A 755 15.09 5.88 -19.61
CA ALA A 755 15.09 6.19 -18.19
C ALA A 755 16.36 6.99 -17.80
N PRO A 756 16.61 8.16 -18.41
CA PRO A 756 17.76 8.98 -18.05
C PRO A 756 17.70 9.32 -16.57
N LEU A 757 18.85 9.65 -15.94
CA LEU A 757 18.92 9.93 -14.52
C LEU A 757 17.93 11.04 -14.09
N ALA A 758 17.74 12.04 -14.94
CA ALA A 758 16.86 13.18 -14.68
C ALA A 758 15.35 12.83 -14.62
N ARG A 759 14.94 11.63 -15.03
CA ARG A 759 13.52 11.29 -15.16
C ARG A 759 13.22 9.88 -14.68
N ILE A 760 12.09 9.73 -13.99
CA ILE A 760 11.46 8.43 -13.77
C ILE A 760 10.51 8.16 -14.94
N PRO A 761 10.52 6.98 -15.57
CA PRO A 761 9.51 6.63 -16.56
C PRO A 761 8.10 6.80 -16.00
N LEU A 762 7.37 7.73 -16.57
CA LEU A 762 6.00 8.11 -16.21
C LEU A 762 5.16 8.17 -17.49
N LEU A 763 4.15 7.32 -17.55
CA LEU A 763 3.28 7.20 -18.71
C LEU A 763 1.85 7.59 -18.35
N VAL A 764 1.16 8.16 -19.29
CA VAL A 764 -0.23 8.60 -19.16
C VAL A 764 -1.10 7.78 -20.08
N ARG A 765 -2.26 7.36 -19.61
CA ARG A 765 -3.24 6.64 -20.43
C ARG A 765 -3.84 7.54 -21.48
N GLY A 766 -4.08 7.04 -22.68
CA GLY A 766 -4.89 7.72 -23.69
C GLY A 766 -6.30 7.98 -23.16
N GLY A 767 -6.86 9.16 -23.48
CA GLY A 767 -8.13 9.63 -22.96
C GLY A 767 -8.06 10.27 -21.55
N ALA A 768 -6.90 10.30 -20.90
CA ALA A 768 -6.80 10.81 -19.54
C ALA A 768 -6.89 12.33 -19.46
N PHE A 769 -7.68 12.82 -18.49
CA PHE A 769 -7.56 14.18 -17.97
C PHE A 769 -6.60 14.16 -16.79
N LEU A 770 -5.58 15.02 -16.82
CA LEU A 770 -4.59 15.17 -15.77
C LEU A 770 -4.56 16.61 -15.28
N PRO A 771 -5.25 16.96 -14.20
CA PRO A 771 -5.21 18.29 -13.63
C PRO A 771 -3.91 18.53 -12.88
N LEU A 772 -3.30 19.68 -13.11
CA LEU A 772 -2.07 20.16 -12.49
C LEU A 772 -2.31 21.52 -11.86
N ALA A 773 -1.89 21.71 -10.61
CA ALA A 773 -1.87 23.03 -9.98
C ALA A 773 -0.57 23.78 -10.32
N PRO A 774 -0.55 25.10 -10.22
CA PRO A 774 0.70 25.85 -10.14
C PRO A 774 1.57 25.35 -8.99
N TYR A 775 2.89 25.33 -9.21
CA TYR A 775 3.82 24.98 -8.12
C TYR A 775 3.71 25.96 -6.95
N VAL A 776 3.66 25.42 -5.75
CA VAL A 776 3.68 26.18 -4.50
C VAL A 776 4.73 25.57 -3.54
N PRO A 777 5.39 26.38 -2.70
CA PRO A 777 6.42 25.89 -1.78
C PRO A 777 5.85 25.14 -0.58
N THR A 778 4.54 25.16 -0.38
CA THR A 778 3.80 24.42 0.66
C THR A 778 2.35 24.26 0.25
N THR A 779 1.73 23.18 0.66
CA THR A 779 0.31 22.91 0.41
C THR A 779 -0.62 23.93 1.09
N ALA A 780 -0.15 24.67 2.11
CA ALA A 780 -0.90 25.77 2.72
C ALA A 780 -1.22 26.90 1.70
N ARG A 781 -0.41 26.98 0.63
CA ARG A 781 -0.62 27.95 -0.48
C ARG A 781 -1.32 27.34 -1.69
N TYR A 782 -1.70 26.08 -1.62
CA TYR A 782 -2.43 25.41 -2.69
C TYR A 782 -3.79 26.07 -2.94
N ARG A 783 -4.10 26.26 -4.21
CA ARG A 783 -5.38 26.80 -4.70
C ARG A 783 -5.78 26.06 -5.98
N THR A 784 -7.08 26.06 -6.25
CA THR A 784 -7.66 25.54 -7.50
C THR A 784 -8.33 26.63 -8.35
N ASP A 785 -8.15 27.90 -7.99
CA ASP A 785 -8.58 29.03 -8.81
C ASP A 785 -7.89 29.09 -10.17
N THR A 786 -6.72 28.48 -10.29
CA THR A 786 -5.98 28.31 -11.54
C THR A 786 -5.56 26.86 -11.68
N LEU A 787 -6.01 26.20 -12.74
CA LEU A 787 -5.66 24.81 -13.02
C LEU A 787 -5.18 24.67 -14.47
N ARG A 788 -4.10 23.92 -14.65
CA ARG A 788 -3.69 23.42 -15.95
C ARG A 788 -4.21 22.00 -16.09
N VAL A 789 -5.04 21.73 -17.11
CA VAL A 789 -5.58 20.41 -17.36
C VAL A 789 -5.00 19.88 -18.67
N ARG A 790 -4.18 18.83 -18.58
CA ARG A 790 -3.73 18.10 -19.78
C ARG A 790 -4.77 17.06 -20.15
N TYR A 791 -5.33 17.17 -21.34
CA TYR A 791 -6.22 16.15 -21.90
C TYR A 791 -5.49 15.37 -22.98
N TYR A 792 -5.20 14.11 -22.70
CA TYR A 792 -4.51 13.20 -23.59
C TYR A 792 -5.50 12.54 -24.56
N ALA A 793 -6.22 13.38 -25.32
CA ALA A 793 -7.24 12.97 -26.29
C ALA A 793 -6.69 11.85 -27.20
N ASP A 794 -7.49 10.81 -27.44
CA ASP A 794 -7.11 9.70 -28.32
C ASP A 794 -8.37 9.11 -28.98
N PRO A 795 -8.44 8.99 -30.32
CA PRO A 795 -9.60 8.42 -31.01
C PRO A 795 -9.88 6.96 -30.66
N ALA A 796 -8.86 6.21 -30.20
CA ALA A 796 -9.04 4.84 -29.69
C ALA A 796 -9.75 4.81 -28.31
N VAL A 797 -9.93 5.97 -27.67
CA VAL A 797 -10.68 6.15 -26.42
C VAL A 797 -11.74 7.23 -26.63
N PRO A 798 -12.83 6.90 -27.35
CA PRO A 798 -13.79 7.89 -27.85
C PRO A 798 -14.52 8.65 -26.74
N THR A 799 -14.58 8.11 -25.53
CA THR A 799 -15.19 8.78 -24.36
C THR A 799 -14.24 8.74 -23.17
N SER A 800 -14.13 9.86 -22.47
CA SER A 800 -13.25 10.04 -21.34
C SER A 800 -13.94 10.80 -20.21
N SER A 801 -13.57 10.52 -18.98
CA SER A 801 -14.08 11.28 -17.82
C SER A 801 -13.08 11.30 -16.68
N PHE A 802 -13.10 12.38 -15.91
CA PHE A 802 -12.38 12.51 -14.66
C PHE A 802 -13.12 13.47 -13.72
N ALA A 803 -13.14 13.19 -12.43
CA ALA A 803 -13.69 14.10 -11.42
C ALA A 803 -12.58 14.50 -10.45
N LEU A 804 -12.23 15.78 -10.43
CA LEU A 804 -11.29 16.35 -9.47
C LEU A 804 -12.03 16.72 -8.20
N TYR A 805 -11.57 16.22 -7.06
CA TYR A 805 -12.09 16.56 -5.74
C TYR A 805 -11.35 17.75 -5.14
N ASP A 806 -12.09 18.67 -4.52
CA ASP A 806 -11.53 19.81 -3.80
C ASP A 806 -12.36 20.22 -2.58
N ASP A 807 -11.68 20.57 -1.48
CA ASP A 807 -12.23 21.06 -0.22
C ASP A 807 -11.25 22.00 0.50
N ASP A 808 -11.46 22.31 1.78
CA ASP A 808 -10.56 23.17 2.55
C ASP A 808 -9.21 22.53 2.94
N GLY A 809 -9.05 21.21 2.73
CA GLY A 809 -7.83 20.44 3.00
C GLY A 809 -7.55 20.11 4.46
N LYS A 810 -8.45 20.44 5.39
CA LYS A 810 -8.20 20.31 6.84
C LYS A 810 -9.40 19.83 7.67
N SER A 811 -10.62 20.19 7.29
CA SER A 811 -11.82 19.86 8.07
C SER A 811 -12.09 18.35 8.13
N GLY A 812 -12.23 17.80 9.33
CA GLY A 812 -12.65 16.42 9.56
C GLY A 812 -14.14 16.16 9.27
N LEU A 813 -14.95 17.21 9.22
CA LEU A 813 -16.42 17.11 9.08
C LEU A 813 -16.93 17.16 7.65
N VAL A 814 -16.06 17.08 6.64
CA VAL A 814 -16.45 17.21 5.22
C VAL A 814 -17.49 16.16 4.81
N ALA A 815 -17.36 14.92 5.30
CA ALA A 815 -18.32 13.86 5.00
C ALA A 815 -19.73 14.16 5.54
N GLN A 816 -19.81 14.79 6.71
CA GLN A 816 -21.07 15.17 7.38
C GLN A 816 -21.69 16.43 6.77
N THR A 817 -20.86 17.41 6.47
CA THR A 817 -21.32 18.73 5.97
C THR A 817 -21.55 18.74 4.46
N GLY A 818 -20.89 17.87 3.72
CA GLY A 818 -20.86 17.86 2.27
C GLY A 818 -20.18 19.10 1.66
N LEU A 819 -19.35 19.83 2.44
CA LEU A 819 -18.67 21.05 2.00
C LEU A 819 -17.43 20.70 1.15
N TYR A 820 -17.66 20.28 -0.08
CA TYR A 820 -16.65 20.01 -1.10
C TYR A 820 -17.20 20.24 -2.50
N GLN A 821 -16.33 20.37 -3.45
CA GLN A 821 -16.67 20.48 -4.87
C GLN A 821 -16.01 19.36 -5.68
N LEU A 822 -16.72 18.92 -6.73
CA LEU A 822 -16.21 18.02 -7.76
C LEU A 822 -16.19 18.78 -9.09
N LEU A 823 -15.01 18.92 -9.69
CA LEU A 823 -14.87 19.42 -11.04
C LEU A 823 -14.89 18.22 -11.99
N ALA A 824 -15.97 18.07 -12.73
CA ALA A 824 -16.16 16.98 -13.66
C ALA A 824 -15.67 17.37 -15.05
N PHE A 825 -14.76 16.60 -15.62
CA PHE A 825 -14.26 16.68 -16.97
C PHE A 825 -14.81 15.52 -17.78
N GLN A 826 -15.40 15.79 -18.92
CA GLN A 826 -15.93 14.78 -19.84
C GLN A 826 -15.41 15.10 -21.24
N GLY A 827 -14.92 14.08 -21.96
CA GLY A 827 -14.39 14.23 -23.31
C GLY A 827 -15.06 13.25 -24.26
N LYS A 828 -15.35 13.73 -25.48
CA LYS A 828 -15.71 12.89 -26.63
C LYS A 828 -14.69 13.19 -27.74
N THR A 829 -13.98 12.18 -28.20
CA THR A 829 -12.91 12.34 -29.19
C THR A 829 -13.16 11.44 -30.40
N SER A 830 -13.16 12.03 -31.58
CA SER A 830 -13.17 11.36 -32.88
C SER A 830 -11.83 11.58 -33.60
N ALA A 831 -11.74 11.14 -34.85
CA ALA A 831 -10.55 11.35 -35.68
C ALA A 831 -10.30 12.83 -36.00
N THR A 832 -11.35 13.68 -36.04
CA THR A 832 -11.29 15.06 -36.51
C THR A 832 -11.83 16.11 -35.52
N GLN A 833 -12.35 15.68 -34.37
CA GLN A 833 -12.97 16.57 -33.40
C GLN A 833 -12.84 16.02 -31.98
N THR A 834 -12.73 16.95 -31.01
CA THR A 834 -12.93 16.62 -29.60
C THR A 834 -13.81 17.66 -28.94
N ASP A 835 -14.79 17.16 -28.18
CA ASP A 835 -15.67 17.96 -27.35
C ASP A 835 -15.37 17.70 -25.89
N ILE A 836 -15.16 18.74 -25.10
CA ILE A 836 -14.77 18.66 -23.70
C ILE A 836 -15.76 19.48 -22.89
N ARG A 837 -16.48 18.82 -22.00
CA ARG A 837 -17.39 19.48 -21.06
C ARG A 837 -16.78 19.54 -19.69
N VAL A 838 -16.78 20.73 -19.07
CA VAL A 838 -16.30 20.95 -17.71
C VAL A 838 -17.43 21.53 -16.86
N SER A 839 -17.64 20.98 -15.67
CA SER A 839 -18.70 21.46 -14.76
C SER A 839 -18.26 21.34 -13.31
N VAL A 840 -18.84 22.18 -12.43
CA VAL A 840 -18.63 22.12 -10.97
C VAL A 840 -19.90 21.59 -10.32
N ARG A 841 -19.73 20.68 -9.36
CA ARG A 841 -20.82 20.10 -8.55
C ARG A 841 -20.44 20.12 -7.08
N GLY A 842 -21.45 20.00 -6.20
CA GLY A 842 -21.26 20.00 -4.76
C GLY A 842 -21.44 21.36 -4.11
N LYS A 843 -21.13 21.46 -2.81
CA LYS A 843 -21.29 22.69 -2.02
C LYS A 843 -19.97 23.42 -1.90
N ALA A 844 -20.02 24.74 -1.96
CA ALA A 844 -18.84 25.58 -1.70
C ALA A 844 -18.36 25.36 -0.25
N TYR A 845 -17.07 25.16 -0.08
CA TYR A 845 -16.37 25.07 1.19
C TYR A 845 -15.75 26.44 1.53
N PRO A 846 -15.30 26.69 2.78
CA PRO A 846 -14.65 27.94 3.17
C PRO A 846 -13.44 28.25 2.25
N ASN A 847 -13.43 29.42 1.63
CA ASN A 847 -12.45 29.89 0.64
C ASN A 847 -12.47 29.10 -0.69
N ALA A 848 -13.58 28.43 -1.04
CA ALA A 848 -13.74 27.85 -2.36
C ALA A 848 -13.68 28.96 -3.43
N PRO A 849 -12.99 28.75 -4.57
CA PRO A 849 -12.98 29.72 -5.65
C PRO A 849 -14.38 29.94 -6.21
N ALA A 850 -14.77 31.20 -6.40
CA ALA A 850 -16.03 31.56 -7.05
C ALA A 850 -15.98 31.25 -8.56
N TRP A 851 -14.79 31.35 -9.15
CA TRP A 851 -14.47 31.02 -10.53
C TRP A 851 -13.11 30.34 -10.60
N ARG A 852 -12.85 29.62 -11.70
CA ARG A 852 -11.58 28.96 -11.95
C ARG A 852 -11.09 29.28 -13.35
N SER A 853 -9.84 29.74 -13.47
CA SER A 853 -9.14 29.82 -14.74
C SER A 853 -8.61 28.43 -15.11
N ILE A 854 -9.15 27.86 -16.16
CA ILE A 854 -8.74 26.56 -16.69
C ILE A 854 -7.84 26.79 -17.89
N GLU A 855 -6.58 26.36 -17.82
CA GLU A 855 -5.69 26.24 -18.96
C GLU A 855 -5.76 24.81 -19.49
N LEU A 856 -6.55 24.61 -20.55
CA LEU A 856 -6.66 23.30 -21.21
C LEU A 856 -5.49 23.12 -22.17
N LEU A 857 -4.76 22.02 -22.05
CA LEU A 857 -3.66 21.62 -22.93
C LEU A 857 -4.02 20.29 -23.60
N ILE A 858 -4.02 20.26 -24.93
CA ILE A 858 -4.17 19.03 -25.70
C ILE A 858 -2.82 18.76 -26.39
N PRO A 859 -2.04 17.79 -25.95
CA PRO A 859 -0.77 17.40 -26.58
C PRO A 859 -1.01 16.57 -27.85
N ARG A 860 0.05 16.37 -28.64
CA ARG A 860 0.10 15.54 -29.85
C ARG A 860 -0.75 16.08 -31.01
N VAL A 861 -1.14 17.32 -31.01
CA VAL A 861 -1.87 17.95 -32.13
C VAL A 861 -0.94 18.10 -33.32
N ALA A 862 -1.25 17.46 -34.45
CA ALA A 862 -0.37 17.40 -35.62
C ALA A 862 -0.31 18.68 -36.42
N ALA A 863 -1.42 19.45 -36.44
CA ALA A 863 -1.55 20.72 -37.10
C ALA A 863 -2.55 21.60 -36.33
N ALA A 864 -2.53 22.91 -36.54
CA ALA A 864 -3.52 23.83 -35.99
C ALA A 864 -4.94 23.36 -36.33
N PRO A 865 -5.87 23.35 -35.38
CA PRO A 865 -7.27 23.02 -35.65
C PRO A 865 -7.93 24.07 -36.53
N THR A 866 -9.02 23.73 -37.23
CA THR A 866 -9.75 24.65 -38.09
C THR A 866 -10.57 25.66 -37.32
N ALA A 867 -11.10 25.24 -36.14
CA ALA A 867 -11.84 26.13 -35.25
C ALA A 867 -11.78 25.60 -33.82
N VAL A 868 -11.86 26.52 -32.85
CA VAL A 868 -12.09 26.24 -31.43
C VAL A 868 -13.37 27.01 -31.03
N LEU A 869 -14.32 26.29 -30.45
CA LEU A 869 -15.58 26.90 -30.00
C LEU A 869 -15.67 26.79 -28.47
N LEU A 870 -16.27 27.78 -27.85
CA LEU A 870 -16.62 27.80 -26.43
C LEU A 870 -18.15 27.99 -26.31
N ASP A 871 -18.85 27.00 -25.74
CA ASP A 871 -20.31 26.95 -25.64
C ASP A 871 -21.05 27.18 -26.98
N GLY A 872 -20.44 26.74 -28.09
CA GLY A 872 -20.97 26.90 -29.45
C GLY A 872 -20.50 28.12 -30.22
N GLU A 873 -19.92 29.10 -29.53
CA GLU A 873 -19.39 30.33 -30.15
C GLU A 873 -17.91 30.14 -30.55
N THR A 874 -17.56 30.63 -31.73
CA THR A 874 -16.17 30.56 -32.22
C THR A 874 -15.23 31.44 -31.41
N VAL A 875 -14.20 30.86 -30.82
CA VAL A 875 -13.13 31.61 -30.13
C VAL A 875 -12.16 32.18 -31.14
N PRO A 876 -11.85 33.49 -31.09
CA PRO A 876 -10.87 34.11 -31.99
C PRO A 876 -9.51 33.39 -31.90
N ALA A 877 -8.80 33.29 -33.04
CA ALA A 877 -7.49 32.66 -33.12
C ALA A 877 -6.40 33.33 -32.25
N THR A 878 -6.67 34.50 -31.73
CA THR A 878 -5.82 35.25 -30.79
C THR A 878 -5.97 34.77 -29.34
N GLU A 879 -7.06 34.06 -29.02
CA GLU A 879 -7.38 33.59 -27.66
C GLU A 879 -7.03 32.14 -27.40
N TRP A 880 -6.63 31.39 -28.43
CA TRP A 880 -6.06 30.06 -28.29
C TRP A 880 -4.72 29.98 -29.03
N GLN A 881 -3.88 29.07 -28.64
CA GLN A 881 -2.51 28.95 -29.18
C GLN A 881 -2.22 27.50 -29.60
N TYR A 882 -1.79 27.35 -30.87
CA TYR A 882 -1.16 26.10 -31.31
C TYR A 882 0.36 26.30 -31.39
N GLU A 883 1.10 25.49 -30.65
CA GLU A 883 2.56 25.50 -30.64
C GLU A 883 3.07 24.34 -31.49
N ALA A 884 3.52 24.61 -32.69
CA ALA A 884 3.98 23.60 -33.65
C ALA A 884 5.21 22.81 -33.13
N ALA A 885 6.12 23.48 -32.42
CA ALA A 885 7.34 22.87 -31.89
C ALA A 885 7.05 21.77 -30.84
N THR A 886 6.08 22.00 -29.97
CA THR A 886 5.66 21.05 -28.94
C THR A 886 4.44 20.23 -29.32
N ARG A 887 3.81 20.58 -30.48
CA ARG A 887 2.56 19.99 -30.98
C ARG A 887 1.43 20.05 -29.94
N GLN A 888 1.28 21.20 -29.30
CA GLN A 888 0.28 21.40 -28.25
C GLN A 888 -0.72 22.50 -28.67
N LEU A 889 -1.99 22.21 -28.41
CA LEU A 889 -3.05 23.20 -28.41
C LEU A 889 -3.29 23.67 -26.98
N ARG A 890 -3.37 24.98 -26.78
CA ARG A 890 -3.64 25.64 -25.51
C ARG A 890 -4.83 26.57 -25.64
N LEU A 891 -5.78 26.44 -24.73
CA LEU A 891 -6.93 27.32 -24.59
C LEU A 891 -7.08 27.71 -23.12
N ARG A 892 -7.43 28.96 -22.82
CA ARG A 892 -7.80 29.40 -21.48
C ARG A 892 -9.26 29.85 -21.47
N PHE A 893 -9.98 29.46 -20.45
CA PHE A 893 -11.36 29.87 -20.21
C PHE A 893 -11.66 29.96 -18.72
N LEU A 894 -12.73 30.70 -18.37
CA LEU A 894 -13.24 30.79 -17.01
C LEU A 894 -14.34 29.75 -16.81
N LEU A 895 -14.26 29.05 -15.71
CA LEU A 895 -15.28 28.12 -15.23
C LEU A 895 -15.92 28.70 -13.97
N GLU A 896 -17.18 29.04 -14.06
CA GLU A 896 -18.02 29.50 -12.95
C GLU A 896 -18.99 28.40 -12.50
N SER A 897 -20.19 28.77 -12.12
CA SER A 897 -21.24 27.83 -11.74
C SER A 897 -21.85 27.06 -12.93
N LYS A 898 -21.85 27.68 -14.14
CA LYS A 898 -22.36 27.04 -15.35
C LYS A 898 -21.33 26.11 -15.98
N PRO A 899 -21.76 24.96 -16.52
CA PRO A 899 -20.88 24.13 -17.33
C PRO A 899 -20.37 24.87 -18.57
N VAL A 900 -19.13 24.60 -18.95
CA VAL A 900 -18.49 25.11 -20.15
C VAL A 900 -18.20 23.92 -21.07
N THR A 901 -18.47 24.12 -22.38
CA THR A 901 -18.17 23.13 -23.41
C THR A 901 -17.14 23.72 -24.38
N VAL A 902 -16.00 23.04 -24.52
CA VAL A 902 -14.97 23.36 -25.53
C VAL A 902 -15.09 22.36 -26.66
N SER A 903 -15.25 22.83 -27.90
CA SER A 903 -15.23 21.99 -29.11
C SER A 903 -14.04 22.38 -29.99
N VAL A 904 -13.20 21.42 -30.34
CA VAL A 904 -12.04 21.60 -31.20
C VAL A 904 -12.29 20.86 -32.51
N GLN A 905 -12.51 21.61 -33.60
CA GLN A 905 -12.85 21.10 -34.91
C GLN A 905 -11.61 21.05 -35.83
N GLY A 906 -11.56 20.09 -36.74
CA GLY A 906 -10.39 19.85 -37.58
C GLY A 906 -9.18 19.31 -36.80
N LEU A 907 -9.40 18.79 -35.60
CA LEU A 907 -8.35 18.21 -34.76
C LEU A 907 -7.71 17.01 -35.46
N ARG A 908 -6.41 17.04 -35.57
CA ARG A 908 -5.61 15.89 -36.04
C ARG A 908 -4.59 15.57 -34.99
N LEU A 909 -4.64 14.35 -34.46
CA LEU A 909 -3.73 13.88 -33.43
C LEU A 909 -2.63 12.98 -34.02
N ASN A 910 -1.39 13.21 -33.61
CA ASN A 910 -0.29 12.29 -33.89
C ASN A 910 -0.33 11.13 -32.89
N THR A 911 -1.07 10.08 -33.26
CA THR A 911 -1.25 8.88 -32.44
C THR A 911 -0.36 7.72 -32.91
N ALA A 912 0.44 7.91 -33.95
CA ALA A 912 1.35 6.88 -34.46
C ALA A 912 2.32 6.47 -33.32
N PRO A 913 2.38 5.19 -32.94
CA PRO A 913 3.31 4.71 -31.94
C PRO A 913 4.74 4.79 -32.47
N LEU A 914 5.69 5.00 -31.56
CA LEU A 914 7.11 4.85 -31.88
C LEU A 914 7.38 3.45 -32.43
N ARG A 915 8.10 3.38 -33.57
CA ARG A 915 8.30 2.10 -34.28
C ARG A 915 9.34 1.21 -33.60
N ASP A 916 10.39 1.70 -33.01
CA ASP A 916 11.55 0.91 -32.53
C ASP A 916 11.78 0.94 -31.03
N ILE A 917 10.75 0.59 -30.26
CA ILE A 917 10.90 0.41 -28.82
C ILE A 917 10.89 -1.10 -28.51
N ALA A 918 11.83 -1.83 -29.10
CA ALA A 918 12.04 -3.21 -28.71
C ALA A 918 12.44 -3.27 -27.22
N PRO A 919 11.84 -4.14 -26.42
CA PRO A 919 12.31 -4.39 -25.08
C PRO A 919 13.75 -4.92 -25.10
N GLU A 920 14.51 -4.73 -24.03
CA GLU A 920 15.77 -5.44 -23.90
C GLU A 920 15.50 -6.94 -23.92
N ALA A 921 16.22 -7.65 -24.76
CA ALA A 921 16.01 -9.07 -24.98
C ALA A 921 16.23 -9.90 -23.70
N ALA A 922 17.12 -9.45 -22.83
CA ALA A 922 17.41 -10.11 -21.57
C ALA A 922 17.75 -9.07 -20.48
N THR A 923 17.26 -9.30 -19.29
CA THR A 923 17.48 -8.44 -18.10
C THR A 923 18.07 -9.29 -16.97
N LEU A 924 19.21 -8.88 -16.43
CA LEU A 924 19.86 -9.54 -15.29
C LEU A 924 19.25 -9.02 -13.98
N GLU A 925 18.62 -9.89 -13.22
CA GLU A 925 18.01 -9.57 -11.94
C GLU A 925 19.05 -9.57 -10.81
N ALA A 926 18.69 -8.95 -9.68
CA ALA A 926 19.51 -9.03 -8.49
C ALA A 926 19.55 -10.48 -7.98
N PRO A 927 20.72 -11.03 -7.66
CA PRO A 927 20.81 -12.38 -7.10
C PRO A 927 20.15 -12.46 -5.73
N ASP A 928 19.56 -13.59 -5.41
CA ASP A 928 18.92 -13.84 -4.13
C ASP A 928 19.88 -13.67 -2.95
N ASN A 929 21.11 -14.04 -3.14
CA ASN A 929 22.18 -13.89 -2.15
C ASN A 929 23.43 -13.25 -2.79
N ARG A 930 23.62 -11.96 -2.57
CA ARG A 930 24.76 -11.20 -3.11
C ARG A 930 26.09 -11.51 -2.41
N THR A 931 26.01 -12.02 -1.18
CA THR A 931 27.17 -12.42 -0.37
C THR A 931 27.01 -13.91 -0.04
N PHE A 932 27.94 -14.73 -0.47
CA PHE A 932 27.84 -16.18 -0.37
C PHE A 932 29.19 -16.84 -0.15
N GLY A 933 29.22 -17.97 0.61
CA GLY A 933 30.40 -18.75 0.88
C GLY A 933 30.56 -19.97 -0.04
N GLY A 934 29.51 -20.53 -0.57
CA GLY A 934 29.49 -21.71 -1.43
C GLY A 934 29.02 -21.45 -2.85
N SER A 935 27.73 -21.15 -3.01
CA SER A 935 27.14 -20.85 -4.32
C SER A 935 26.08 -19.77 -4.21
N THR A 936 25.81 -19.09 -5.32
CA THR A 936 24.70 -18.15 -5.48
C THR A 936 23.96 -18.47 -6.77
N THR A 937 22.70 -18.05 -6.84
CA THR A 937 21.87 -18.20 -8.04
C THR A 937 21.66 -16.84 -8.69
N LEU A 938 22.02 -16.73 -9.96
CA LEU A 938 21.83 -15.54 -10.78
C LEU A 938 20.52 -15.71 -11.56
N ARG A 939 19.58 -14.80 -11.32
CA ARG A 939 18.30 -14.78 -12.04
C ARG A 939 18.35 -13.81 -13.20
N TYR A 940 17.64 -14.12 -14.26
CA TYR A 940 17.50 -13.25 -15.41
C TYR A 940 16.15 -13.48 -16.09
N SER A 941 15.60 -12.43 -16.70
CA SER A 941 14.34 -12.48 -17.42
C SER A 941 14.59 -12.28 -18.91
N LEU A 942 13.97 -13.11 -19.73
CA LEU A 942 14.01 -13.02 -21.19
C LEU A 942 12.67 -12.51 -21.73
N THR A 943 12.71 -11.52 -22.61
CA THR A 943 11.54 -11.05 -23.34
C THR A 943 11.40 -11.77 -24.69
N THR A 944 12.50 -12.33 -25.20
CA THR A 944 12.53 -13.15 -26.41
C THR A 944 13.30 -14.44 -26.13
N PRO A 945 12.89 -15.58 -26.70
CA PRO A 945 13.65 -16.82 -26.57
C PRO A 945 15.08 -16.66 -27.10
N GLY A 946 16.05 -17.27 -26.41
CA GLY A 946 17.45 -17.18 -26.85
C GLY A 946 18.46 -17.70 -25.82
N THR A 947 19.73 -17.61 -26.15
CA THR A 947 20.86 -17.96 -25.29
C THR A 947 21.60 -16.68 -24.90
N TYR A 948 21.56 -16.32 -23.62
CA TYR A 948 22.15 -15.11 -23.09
C TYR A 948 23.16 -15.46 -22.01
N PRO A 949 24.51 -15.38 -22.29
CA PRO A 949 25.54 -15.73 -21.35
C PRO A 949 25.65 -14.66 -20.24
N ILE A 950 25.84 -15.11 -19.01
CA ILE A 950 26.22 -14.27 -17.87
C ILE A 950 27.74 -14.36 -17.70
N ARG A 951 28.45 -13.25 -17.82
CA ARG A 951 29.92 -13.17 -17.64
C ARG A 951 30.22 -12.74 -16.21
N ILE A 952 31.05 -13.49 -15.54
CA ILE A 952 31.56 -13.14 -14.20
C ILE A 952 32.93 -12.51 -14.34
N ARG A 953 33.10 -11.31 -13.79
CA ARG A 953 34.36 -10.56 -13.77
C ARG A 953 34.81 -10.32 -12.33
N ASN A 954 36.10 -10.27 -12.10
CA ASN A 954 36.69 -9.86 -10.82
C ASN A 954 36.67 -8.32 -10.64
N ALA A 955 37.14 -7.84 -9.50
CA ALA A 955 37.21 -6.41 -9.19
C ALA A 955 38.04 -5.59 -10.17
N ALA A 956 39.06 -6.21 -10.82
CA ALA A 956 39.88 -5.61 -11.86
C ALA A 956 39.23 -5.64 -13.26
N GLY A 957 37.97 -6.13 -13.39
CA GLY A 957 37.28 -6.25 -14.66
C GLY A 957 37.64 -7.47 -15.52
N THR A 958 38.57 -8.32 -15.06
CA THR A 958 38.99 -9.52 -15.79
C THR A 958 37.85 -10.57 -15.79
N LEU A 959 37.57 -11.14 -16.97
CA LEU A 959 36.60 -12.24 -17.11
C LEU A 959 37.15 -13.51 -16.44
N VAL A 960 36.43 -14.04 -15.45
CA VAL A 960 36.82 -15.24 -14.72
C VAL A 960 35.97 -16.46 -15.06
N ARG A 961 34.70 -16.23 -15.46
CA ARG A 961 33.79 -17.30 -15.90
C ARG A 961 32.68 -16.77 -16.79
N THR A 962 32.20 -17.62 -17.69
CA THR A 962 30.96 -17.45 -18.43
C THR A 962 30.00 -18.55 -18.06
N LEU A 963 28.78 -18.16 -17.63
CA LEU A 963 27.69 -19.07 -17.35
C LEU A 963 26.71 -19.04 -18.52
N THR A 964 26.32 -20.19 -19.03
CA THR A 964 25.41 -20.30 -20.16
C THR A 964 24.42 -21.45 -19.88
N ALA A 965 23.15 -21.24 -20.17
CA ALA A 965 22.18 -22.34 -20.16
C ALA A 965 22.51 -23.39 -21.23
N ALA A 966 22.07 -24.64 -21.04
CA ALA A 966 22.37 -25.76 -21.92
C ALA A 966 21.77 -25.63 -23.34
N GLY A 967 21.00 -24.59 -23.63
CA GLY A 967 20.38 -24.29 -24.89
C GLY A 967 19.57 -23.00 -24.87
N PRO A 968 18.91 -22.62 -25.99
CA PRO A 968 18.02 -21.47 -26.01
C PRO A 968 16.92 -21.63 -24.97
N GLN A 969 16.75 -20.62 -24.14
CA GLN A 969 15.68 -20.54 -23.12
C GLN A 969 14.46 -19.84 -23.71
N PRO A 970 13.22 -20.23 -23.35
CA PRO A 970 12.02 -19.51 -23.74
C PRO A 970 11.95 -18.12 -23.09
N ALA A 971 11.03 -17.27 -23.53
CA ALA A 971 10.70 -16.04 -22.79
C ALA A 971 10.21 -16.39 -21.38
N GLY A 972 10.61 -15.58 -20.36
CA GLY A 972 10.30 -15.81 -18.96
C GLY A 972 11.50 -15.63 -18.05
N THR A 973 11.35 -15.93 -16.75
CA THR A 973 12.42 -15.84 -15.75
C THR A 973 13.17 -17.15 -15.65
N HIS A 974 14.49 -17.05 -15.65
CA HIS A 974 15.43 -18.15 -15.59
C HIS A 974 16.47 -17.94 -14.51
N SER A 975 17.23 -19.00 -14.20
CA SER A 975 18.30 -18.92 -13.21
C SER A 975 19.51 -19.79 -13.59
N LEU A 976 20.70 -19.30 -13.24
CA LEU A 976 21.95 -20.02 -13.39
C LEU A 976 22.74 -20.00 -12.07
N PRO A 977 23.15 -21.15 -11.53
CA PRO A 977 23.95 -21.20 -10.32
C PRO A 977 25.42 -20.85 -10.63
N TRP A 978 26.06 -20.15 -9.70
CA TRP A 978 27.50 -19.94 -9.68
C TRP A 978 28.10 -20.31 -8.33
N ASN A 979 29.08 -21.19 -8.34
CA ASN A 979 29.73 -21.80 -7.16
C ASN A 979 31.07 -21.16 -6.79
N GLY A 980 31.38 -19.97 -7.30
CA GLY A 980 32.64 -19.28 -7.01
C GLY A 980 33.89 -19.91 -7.65
N LEU A 981 33.71 -20.69 -8.72
CA LEU A 981 34.81 -21.28 -9.49
C LEU A 981 35.05 -20.50 -10.79
N ASP A 982 36.34 -20.51 -11.24
CA ASP A 982 36.73 -19.96 -12.55
C ASP A 982 36.33 -20.89 -13.71
N ALA A 983 36.69 -20.52 -14.95
CA ALA A 983 36.40 -21.32 -16.14
C ALA A 983 37.10 -22.68 -16.15
N ALA A 984 38.22 -22.82 -15.46
CA ALA A 984 38.96 -24.09 -15.31
C ALA A 984 38.50 -24.94 -14.11
N GLY A 985 37.43 -24.51 -13.42
CA GLY A 985 36.91 -25.20 -12.24
C GLY A 985 37.72 -24.96 -10.94
N ARG A 986 38.64 -24.02 -10.94
CA ARG A 986 39.46 -23.71 -9.78
C ARG A 986 38.74 -22.71 -8.87
N PRO A 987 38.90 -22.85 -7.54
CA PRO A 987 38.32 -21.88 -6.60
C PRO A 987 38.86 -20.46 -6.80
N LEU A 988 37.98 -19.48 -6.88
CA LEU A 988 38.34 -18.05 -6.91
C LEU A 988 38.52 -17.52 -5.48
N PRO A 989 39.45 -16.56 -5.25
CA PRO A 989 39.63 -15.95 -3.92
C PRO A 989 38.36 -15.24 -3.44
N GLY A 990 38.24 -15.09 -2.14
CA GLY A 990 37.23 -14.23 -1.52
C GLY A 990 37.35 -12.82 -2.03
N GLY A 991 36.24 -12.15 -2.31
CA GLY A 991 36.28 -10.79 -2.83
C GLY A 991 35.05 -10.39 -3.63
N VAL A 992 35.14 -9.23 -4.30
CA VAL A 992 34.05 -8.66 -5.10
C VAL A 992 34.17 -9.15 -6.54
N TYR A 993 33.04 -9.61 -7.06
CA TYR A 993 32.85 -10.03 -8.45
C TYR A 993 31.66 -9.29 -9.07
N TRP A 994 31.57 -9.30 -10.38
CA TRP A 994 30.47 -8.69 -11.12
C TRP A 994 29.91 -9.70 -12.11
N ALA A 995 28.62 -9.96 -12.02
CA ALA A 995 27.88 -10.66 -13.06
C ALA A 995 27.42 -9.65 -14.11
N GLU A 996 27.71 -9.91 -15.36
CA GLU A 996 27.41 -9.04 -16.50
C GLU A 996 26.53 -9.79 -17.52
N MET A 997 25.46 -9.18 -17.99
CA MET A 997 24.62 -9.65 -19.10
C MET A 997 24.05 -8.45 -19.84
N ASN A 998 24.23 -8.39 -21.17
CA ASN A 998 23.72 -7.29 -22.00
C ASN A 998 24.05 -5.88 -21.46
N GLY A 999 25.26 -5.67 -20.96
CA GLY A 999 25.69 -4.39 -20.40
C GLY A 999 25.10 -4.06 -19.01
N GLN A 1000 24.33 -4.95 -18.44
CA GLN A 1000 23.86 -4.84 -17.07
C GLN A 1000 24.82 -5.56 -16.11
N HIS A 1001 25.01 -5.02 -14.92
CA HIS A 1001 25.97 -5.53 -13.95
C HIS A 1001 25.31 -5.76 -12.59
N GLN A 1002 25.60 -6.91 -11.97
CA GLN A 1002 25.19 -7.24 -10.60
C GLN A 1002 26.43 -7.55 -9.77
N ARG A 1003 26.54 -6.90 -8.62
CA ARG A 1003 27.66 -7.10 -7.68
C ARG A 1003 27.45 -8.37 -6.88
N LEU A 1004 28.50 -9.18 -6.76
CA LEU A 1004 28.57 -10.41 -5.98
C LEU A 1004 29.72 -10.31 -5.00
N VAL A 1005 29.58 -10.86 -3.80
CA VAL A 1005 30.66 -10.95 -2.80
C VAL A 1005 30.84 -12.41 -2.44
N LEU A 1006 31.94 -12.99 -2.86
CA LEU A 1006 32.35 -14.34 -2.49
C LEU A 1006 33.11 -14.31 -1.17
N LEU A 1007 32.56 -14.99 -0.17
CA LEU A 1007 33.22 -15.20 1.13
C LEU A 1007 34.03 -16.50 1.07
N ARG A 1008 35.32 -16.42 1.33
CA ARG A 1008 36.18 -17.58 1.60
C ARG A 1008 37.09 -17.18 2.73
N GLU A 1009 37.25 -18.08 3.70
CA GLU A 1009 38.28 -17.92 4.71
C GLU A 1009 39.64 -17.90 4.00
N GLN A 1010 40.48 -16.94 4.33
CA GLN A 1010 41.89 -16.95 3.91
C GLN A 1010 42.53 -18.08 4.73
N ASN A 1011 42.98 -19.13 4.05
CA ASN A 1011 43.84 -20.13 4.66
C ASN A 1011 45.23 -19.51 4.91
#